data_4c7aebed2a9c7116eab9571a0a07bd71
#
_entry.id   4c7aebed2a9c7116eab9571a0a07bd71
#
_cell.length_a   1.000
_cell.length_b   1.000
_cell.length_c   1.000
_cell.angle_alpha   90.00
_cell.angle_beta   90.00
_cell.angle_gamma   90.00
#
_symmetry.space_group_name_H-M   'P 1'
#
loop_
_entity.id
_entity.type
_entity.pdbx_description
1 polymer ?
#
loop_
_entity_poly.entity_id
_entity_poly.type
_entity_poly.pdbx_seq_one_letter_code
_entity_poly.pdbx_strand_id
1 'polypeptide(L)'
;MPSATILNYLVNKARLWRANGSTKVSVAVNIFWLALAWLFLPLESKPFTAYRAAFQEFYPQINPHAPKTLDCVRWLSQTLFLICFRTSVRKGWLRLSISWAVNKIAAALTRLGDWVGHYGALALDGNHKSFETIDKKGEELSRPIKLTLLWILGGLAAALAVLCITQPFNIQGQVVFLSVMLLSALALRKIKARLTLMLLFVISMVVSGRYLWWRCTSTLNTDSAMGIFLSCLLLAAELYAFVVMVLGYFQVCWVLDRKPYPMPNDQALWPHVDIFIPTYNESLDVVKPTVFAALNLQWPADKLHVYILDDGSRPLFEEFAKQVGAGYIKREEHNHAKAGNINHAMTVTNGEFVTIFDCDHVPSSDFLVKTMGWLIKDPNIALVQTPHHFYSPDPFEKNLHLDRTMPIENSLFHDFIQKGNDTWNATMFCGSSAVMRRKALEEVGGIAVETVTEDAHTSLKLNRKGWSSAFIDLPLASGLSTETLAAHIGQRIRWARGMIQIFRLDNPFLGKGLSLPQRLCFFNAMFHFFHGLPRLIFLVAPLPYMFANVYVIYATAAAIFAYVLPHMIHSALTNQILQRGYRYPFLSGVYETVLSWYILLPTTVALIFPHKGKFNVTAKGGTIGEKYLDWPVSRPYLILISLNMIGLLIGFYKAFFDPNPEYLTLAINMGWIAYNLMILGASMAVAVEEVQKHQFPRIHCKIDVNICDEEDANYKATMTQYSQSEVRVSLSGCEKAWKKGESVRLLMIYKEKYYCFKTTVLSAEPGNVLELSLCFDDYETEKAFNRCTFSREGMWVPEKVNVDDRMLTGFLKLGSLSWYGYKSMIEFLPGKLQIVPKVLSWCLTFAPRKPARALNSNTL
;
A
#
# COMPACT_ATOMS: atom_id res chain seq x y z
N MET A 1 23.08 -65.67 -24.57
CA MET A 1 22.99 -65.58 -23.10
C MET A 1 22.61 -64.18 -22.56
N PRO A 2 21.56 -63.55 -23.01
CA PRO A 2 21.14 -62.28 -22.41
C PRO A 2 20.14 -62.43 -21.26
N SER A 3 19.35 -63.52 -21.19
CA SER A 3 18.22 -63.65 -20.22
C SER A 3 18.63 -63.90 -18.78
N ALA A 4 19.76 -64.53 -18.51
CA ALA A 4 20.19 -64.78 -17.12
C ALA A 4 20.68 -63.48 -16.39
N THR A 5 21.22 -62.54 -17.12
CA THR A 5 21.73 -61.29 -16.60
C THR A 5 20.62 -60.36 -16.14
N ILE A 6 19.47 -60.36 -16.82
CA ILE A 6 18.32 -59.50 -16.51
C ILE A 6 17.57 -59.98 -15.31
N LEU A 7 17.29 -61.29 -15.24
CA LEU A 7 16.65 -61.90 -14.11
C LEU A 7 17.43 -61.66 -12.83
N ASN A 8 18.75 -61.82 -12.89
CA ASN A 8 19.65 -61.54 -11.79
C ASN A 8 19.64 -60.06 -11.39
N TYR A 9 19.55 -59.14 -12.36
CA TYR A 9 19.45 -57.69 -12.10
C TYR A 9 18.15 -57.35 -11.38
N LEU A 10 16.99 -57.86 -11.83
CA LEU A 10 15.69 -57.64 -11.23
C LEU A 10 15.61 -58.25 -9.82
N VAL A 11 16.14 -59.46 -9.62
CA VAL A 11 16.21 -60.12 -8.32
C VAL A 11 17.09 -59.34 -7.33
N ASN A 12 18.24 -58.86 -7.78
CA ASN A 12 19.13 -58.05 -6.95
C ASN A 12 18.52 -56.70 -6.59
N LYS A 13 17.79 -56.06 -7.51
CA LYS A 13 17.00 -54.86 -7.22
C LYS A 13 15.89 -55.12 -6.23
N ALA A 14 15.17 -56.22 -6.36
CA ALA A 14 14.11 -56.62 -5.42
C ALA A 14 14.67 -56.79 -4.00
N ARG A 15 15.81 -57.52 -3.89
CA ARG A 15 16.50 -57.71 -2.59
C ARG A 15 16.94 -56.37 -1.98
N LEU A 16 17.57 -55.50 -2.78
CA LEU A 16 18.02 -54.18 -2.33
C LEU A 16 16.86 -53.30 -1.83
N TRP A 17 15.76 -53.25 -2.57
CA TRP A 17 14.58 -52.48 -2.19
C TRP A 17 13.94 -53.01 -0.93
N ARG A 18 13.92 -54.32 -0.75
CA ARG A 18 13.44 -54.94 0.51
C ARG A 18 14.35 -54.63 1.68
N ALA A 19 15.66 -54.68 1.51
CA ALA A 19 16.64 -54.32 2.53
C ALA A 19 16.51 -52.85 2.97
N ASN A 20 16.13 -51.97 2.03
CA ASN A 20 15.94 -50.53 2.28
C ASN A 20 14.50 -50.15 2.76
N GLY A 21 13.68 -51.14 3.16
CA GLY A 21 12.39 -50.90 3.81
C GLY A 21 11.17 -50.83 2.86
N SER A 22 11.30 -51.11 1.57
CA SER A 22 10.15 -51.16 0.67
C SER A 22 9.22 -52.34 0.97
N THR A 23 7.89 -52.13 0.92
CA THR A 23 6.89 -53.18 1.16
C THR A 23 6.92 -54.21 0.05
N LYS A 24 6.41 -55.44 0.35
CA LYS A 24 6.33 -56.53 -0.66
C LYS A 24 5.57 -56.10 -1.92
N VAL A 25 4.44 -55.40 -1.72
CA VAL A 25 3.59 -54.90 -2.82
C VAL A 25 4.33 -53.85 -3.66
N SER A 26 5.05 -52.92 -2.98
CA SER A 26 5.84 -51.89 -3.64
C SER A 26 6.93 -52.50 -4.51
N VAL A 27 7.64 -53.52 -4.00
CA VAL A 27 8.69 -54.23 -4.74
C VAL A 27 8.10 -54.94 -5.96
N ALA A 28 7.00 -55.70 -5.80
CA ALA A 28 6.35 -56.40 -6.91
C ALA A 28 5.90 -55.45 -8.03
N VAL A 29 5.22 -54.35 -7.69
CA VAL A 29 4.76 -53.37 -8.65
C VAL A 29 5.93 -52.69 -9.37
N ASN A 30 6.95 -52.27 -8.67
CA ASN A 30 8.09 -51.56 -9.27
C ASN A 30 8.98 -52.51 -10.11
N ILE A 31 9.12 -53.80 -9.74
CA ILE A 31 9.81 -54.81 -10.55
C ILE A 31 9.01 -55.08 -11.84
N PHE A 32 7.69 -55.22 -11.78
CA PHE A 32 6.84 -55.38 -12.97
C PHE A 32 7.04 -54.23 -13.95
N TRP A 33 7.00 -52.97 -13.48
CA TRP A 33 7.21 -51.80 -14.33
C TRP A 33 8.64 -51.64 -14.84
N LEU A 34 9.64 -52.03 -14.07
CA LEU A 34 11.02 -52.06 -14.51
C LEU A 34 11.26 -53.11 -15.60
N ALA A 35 10.63 -54.28 -15.48
CA ALA A 35 10.66 -55.32 -16.50
C ALA A 35 9.93 -54.88 -17.78
N LEU A 36 8.77 -54.22 -17.65
CA LEU A 36 8.02 -53.68 -18.78
C LEU A 36 8.82 -52.58 -19.49
N ALA A 37 9.41 -51.65 -18.71
CA ALA A 37 10.27 -50.58 -19.25
C ALA A 37 11.49 -51.16 -20.00
N TRP A 38 12.07 -52.25 -19.52
CA TRP A 38 13.16 -52.92 -20.20
C TRP A 38 12.77 -53.49 -21.57
N LEU A 39 11.51 -53.99 -21.73
CA LEU A 39 11.03 -54.49 -23.02
C LEU A 39 10.92 -53.36 -24.10
N PHE A 40 10.67 -52.15 -23.71
CA PHE A 40 10.41 -51.04 -24.65
C PHE A 40 11.53 -50.00 -24.75
N LEU A 41 12.45 -49.97 -23.80
CA LEU A 41 13.50 -48.98 -23.74
C LEU A 41 14.87 -49.62 -23.75
N PRO A 42 15.87 -49.12 -24.51
CA PRO A 42 17.23 -49.64 -24.52
C PRO A 42 17.97 -49.21 -23.23
N LEU A 43 17.60 -49.85 -22.10
CA LEU A 43 18.11 -49.56 -20.76
C LEU A 43 19.63 -49.78 -20.60
N GLU A 44 20.25 -50.45 -21.57
CA GLU A 44 21.67 -50.76 -21.58
C GLU A 44 22.49 -49.77 -22.41
N SER A 45 21.85 -48.83 -23.08
CA SER A 45 22.53 -47.84 -23.90
C SER A 45 23.34 -46.82 -23.07
N LYS A 46 24.45 -46.28 -23.63
CA LYS A 46 25.24 -45.24 -22.99
C LYS A 46 24.42 -44.00 -22.54
N PRO A 47 23.44 -43.49 -23.33
CA PRO A 47 22.59 -42.41 -22.92
C PRO A 47 21.75 -42.77 -21.68
N PHE A 48 21.32 -44.00 -21.53
CA PHE A 48 20.51 -44.45 -20.39
C PHE A 48 21.37 -44.58 -19.11
N THR A 49 22.67 -44.85 -19.23
CA THR A 49 23.58 -44.92 -18.10
C THR A 49 23.81 -43.50 -17.54
N ALA A 50 23.94 -42.50 -18.40
CA ALA A 50 24.02 -41.08 -17.99
C ALA A 50 22.67 -40.61 -17.35
N TYR A 51 21.52 -41.04 -17.91
CA TYR A 51 20.22 -40.78 -17.34
C TYR A 51 20.03 -41.42 -15.93
N ARG A 52 20.56 -42.64 -15.72
CA ARG A 52 20.54 -43.26 -14.39
C ARG A 52 21.37 -42.47 -13.36
N ALA A 53 22.51 -41.96 -13.77
CA ALA A 53 23.37 -41.17 -12.90
C ALA A 53 22.69 -39.85 -12.45
N ALA A 54 21.90 -39.27 -13.35
CA ALA A 54 21.13 -38.02 -13.08
C ALA A 54 19.69 -38.26 -12.65
N PHE A 55 19.27 -39.52 -12.38
CA PHE A 55 17.88 -39.89 -12.13
C PHE A 55 17.21 -39.05 -11.05
N GLN A 56 17.89 -38.76 -9.93
CA GLN A 56 17.34 -37.97 -8.87
C GLN A 56 17.14 -36.49 -9.24
N GLU A 57 17.88 -35.96 -10.20
CA GLU A 57 17.70 -34.59 -10.71
C GLU A 57 16.41 -34.47 -11.54
N PHE A 58 16.07 -35.51 -12.32
CA PHE A 58 14.85 -35.58 -13.11
C PHE A 58 13.63 -35.95 -12.26
N TYR A 59 13.81 -36.82 -11.26
CA TYR A 59 12.73 -37.35 -10.40
C TYR A 59 13.04 -37.17 -8.91
N PRO A 60 13.11 -35.94 -8.40
CA PRO A 60 13.52 -35.67 -7.02
C PRO A 60 12.56 -36.25 -5.97
N GLN A 61 11.36 -36.62 -6.37
CA GLN A 61 10.34 -37.24 -5.52
C GLN A 61 10.41 -38.77 -5.44
N ILE A 62 11.21 -39.42 -6.28
CA ILE A 62 11.35 -40.86 -6.33
C ILE A 62 12.65 -41.27 -5.67
N ASN A 63 12.57 -42.07 -4.61
CA ASN A 63 13.77 -42.64 -4.01
C ASN A 63 14.14 -43.94 -4.75
N PRO A 64 15.24 -43.93 -5.55
CA PRO A 64 15.62 -45.14 -6.35
C PRO A 64 16.07 -46.30 -5.47
N HIS A 65 16.41 -46.07 -4.19
CA HIS A 65 16.88 -47.09 -3.25
C HIS A 65 15.75 -47.72 -2.42
N ALA A 66 14.62 -47.02 -2.25
CA ALA A 66 13.47 -47.47 -1.51
C ALA A 66 12.16 -46.99 -2.18
N PRO A 67 11.80 -47.45 -3.38
CA PRO A 67 10.65 -46.95 -4.13
C PRO A 67 9.33 -47.37 -3.45
N LYS A 68 8.36 -46.43 -3.47
CA LYS A 68 6.98 -46.63 -3.00
C LYS A 68 6.10 -47.18 -4.13
N THR A 69 4.95 -47.75 -3.79
CA THR A 69 4.04 -48.38 -4.75
C THR A 69 3.62 -47.49 -5.92
N LEU A 70 3.44 -46.21 -5.69
CA LEU A 70 3.01 -45.25 -6.72
C LEU A 70 4.17 -44.50 -7.43
N ASP A 71 5.40 -44.83 -7.11
CA ASP A 71 6.55 -44.20 -7.75
C ASP A 71 6.72 -44.62 -9.21
N CYS A 72 6.28 -45.82 -9.58
CA CYS A 72 6.20 -46.25 -10.97
C CYS A 72 5.27 -45.36 -11.80
N VAL A 73 4.10 -44.98 -11.24
CA VAL A 73 3.14 -44.09 -11.91
C VAL A 73 3.72 -42.68 -12.04
N ARG A 74 4.39 -42.17 -10.99
CA ARG A 74 5.12 -40.89 -11.05
C ARG A 74 6.17 -40.90 -12.14
N TRP A 75 7.01 -41.93 -12.14
CA TRP A 75 8.08 -42.05 -13.14
C TRP A 75 7.51 -42.11 -14.56
N LEU A 76 6.46 -42.91 -14.80
CA LEU A 76 5.83 -43.03 -16.11
C LEU A 76 5.20 -41.68 -16.55
N SER A 77 4.40 -41.06 -15.72
CA SER A 77 3.73 -39.76 -16.03
C SER A 77 4.74 -38.65 -16.29
N GLN A 78 5.78 -38.55 -15.48
CA GLN A 78 6.85 -37.57 -15.65
C GLN A 78 7.71 -37.86 -16.89
N THR A 79 7.97 -39.15 -17.19
CA THR A 79 8.74 -39.53 -18.41
C THR A 79 7.95 -39.24 -19.68
N LEU A 80 6.66 -39.58 -19.73
CA LEU A 80 5.78 -39.23 -20.85
C LEU A 80 5.72 -37.75 -21.07
N PHE A 81 5.61 -36.98 -20.00
CA PHE A 81 5.63 -35.53 -20.10
C PHE A 81 6.98 -34.97 -20.62
N LEU A 82 8.11 -35.51 -20.13
CA LEU A 82 9.45 -35.15 -20.62
C LEU A 82 9.66 -35.52 -22.10
N ILE A 83 9.09 -36.65 -22.57
CA ILE A 83 9.15 -37.07 -23.98
C ILE A 83 8.27 -36.18 -24.86
N CYS A 84 7.00 -35.96 -24.43
CA CYS A 84 6.05 -35.15 -25.20
C CYS A 84 6.35 -33.66 -25.22
N PHE A 85 6.90 -33.12 -24.13
CA PHE A 85 7.20 -31.73 -23.97
C PHE A 85 8.70 -31.55 -23.68
N ARG A 86 9.52 -31.42 -24.73
CA ARG A 86 10.94 -31.11 -24.60
C ARG A 86 11.13 -29.92 -23.64
N THR A 87 11.40 -30.20 -22.38
CA THR A 87 11.66 -29.18 -21.38
C THR A 87 13.11 -28.72 -21.52
N SER A 88 13.32 -27.66 -22.29
CA SER A 88 14.57 -26.91 -22.17
C SER A 88 14.71 -26.42 -20.72
N VAL A 89 15.94 -26.29 -20.23
CA VAL A 89 16.39 -25.99 -18.87
C VAL A 89 15.78 -24.69 -18.27
N ARG A 90 15.00 -23.96 -19.04
CA ARG A 90 14.33 -22.72 -18.65
C ARG A 90 12.82 -22.92 -18.57
N LYS A 91 12.22 -22.50 -17.47
CA LYS A 91 10.74 -22.37 -17.14
C LYS A 91 9.81 -23.18 -18.05
N GLY A 92 8.92 -24.04 -17.50
CA GLY A 92 8.02 -24.91 -18.25
C GLY A 92 7.35 -24.21 -19.44
N TRP A 93 7.26 -24.89 -20.59
CA TRP A 93 6.79 -24.34 -21.87
C TRP A 93 5.46 -23.59 -21.77
N LEU A 94 4.48 -24.09 -21.04
CA LEU A 94 3.20 -23.43 -20.84
C LEU A 94 3.37 -22.09 -20.12
N ARG A 95 4.21 -22.03 -19.08
CA ARG A 95 4.52 -20.82 -18.35
C ARG A 95 5.37 -19.84 -19.20
N LEU A 96 6.25 -20.37 -20.04
CA LEU A 96 7.02 -19.57 -21.01
C LEU A 96 6.12 -19.03 -22.13
N SER A 97 5.21 -19.86 -22.66
CA SER A 97 4.29 -19.46 -23.71
C SER A 97 3.27 -18.45 -23.21
N ILE A 98 2.71 -18.66 -22.03
CA ILE A 98 1.79 -17.69 -21.40
C ILE A 98 2.56 -16.42 -21.04
N SER A 99 3.72 -16.53 -20.38
CA SER A 99 4.56 -15.38 -20.05
C SER A 99 5.07 -14.65 -21.30
N TRP A 100 5.44 -15.38 -22.35
CA TRP A 100 5.85 -14.81 -23.62
C TRP A 100 4.68 -14.13 -24.35
N ALA A 101 3.51 -14.78 -24.42
CA ALA A 101 2.31 -14.20 -25.00
C ALA A 101 1.86 -12.95 -24.23
N VAL A 102 1.79 -13.04 -22.91
CA VAL A 102 1.45 -11.90 -22.05
C VAL A 102 2.48 -10.78 -22.21
N ASN A 103 3.78 -11.10 -22.21
CA ASN A 103 4.83 -10.10 -22.41
C ASN A 103 4.83 -9.53 -23.83
N LYS A 104 4.52 -10.32 -24.85
CA LYS A 104 4.40 -9.83 -26.23
C LYS A 104 3.18 -8.95 -26.41
N ILE A 105 2.03 -9.36 -25.88
CA ILE A 105 0.81 -8.53 -25.89
C ILE A 105 1.04 -7.24 -25.13
N ALA A 106 1.64 -7.35 -23.93
CA ALA A 106 2.00 -6.17 -23.13
C ALA A 106 2.97 -5.24 -23.87
N ALA A 107 4.02 -5.79 -24.44
CA ALA A 107 5.00 -5.00 -25.22
C ALA A 107 4.36 -4.41 -26.49
N ALA A 108 3.44 -5.10 -27.14
CA ALA A 108 2.70 -4.60 -28.28
C ALA A 108 1.76 -3.46 -27.86
N LEU A 109 0.99 -3.63 -26.79
CA LEU A 109 0.11 -2.58 -26.26
C LEU A 109 0.90 -1.37 -25.76
N THR A 110 2.05 -1.58 -25.11
CA THR A 110 2.93 -0.51 -24.68
C THR A 110 3.51 0.23 -25.89
N ARG A 111 4.02 -0.50 -26.88
CA ARG A 111 4.54 0.09 -28.13
C ARG A 111 3.46 0.85 -28.88
N LEU A 112 2.24 0.29 -29.00
CA LEU A 112 1.10 0.99 -29.62
C LEU A 112 0.76 2.26 -28.84
N GLY A 113 0.67 2.18 -27.53
CA GLY A 113 0.44 3.34 -26.68
C GLY A 113 1.56 4.38 -26.75
N ASP A 114 2.81 3.94 -26.84
CA ASP A 114 3.96 4.83 -27.02
C ASP A 114 4.03 5.42 -28.43
N TRP A 115 3.69 4.64 -29.45
CA TRP A 115 3.59 5.08 -30.84
C TRP A 115 2.49 6.13 -30.99
N VAL A 116 1.26 5.84 -30.54
CA VAL A 116 0.14 6.80 -30.54
C VAL A 116 0.48 8.04 -29.74
N GLY A 117 1.10 7.87 -28.55
CA GLY A 117 1.55 8.99 -27.73
C GLY A 117 2.64 9.84 -28.40
N HIS A 118 3.58 9.21 -29.11
CA HIS A 118 4.67 9.90 -29.79
C HIS A 118 4.15 10.68 -31.01
N TYR A 119 3.39 10.04 -31.89
CA TYR A 119 2.84 10.71 -33.09
C TYR A 119 1.72 11.70 -32.73
N GLY A 120 0.93 11.42 -31.70
CA GLY A 120 -0.03 12.38 -31.14
C GLY A 120 0.65 13.60 -30.54
N ALA A 121 1.76 13.38 -29.81
CA ALA A 121 2.58 14.48 -29.29
C ALA A 121 3.25 15.27 -30.43
N LEU A 122 3.78 14.63 -31.48
CA LEU A 122 4.35 15.30 -32.65
C LEU A 122 3.31 16.13 -33.40
N ALA A 123 2.09 15.61 -33.57
CA ALA A 123 0.99 16.37 -34.18
C ALA A 123 0.58 17.58 -33.31
N LEU A 124 0.76 17.50 -32.02
CA LEU A 124 0.47 18.57 -31.05
C LEU A 124 1.69 19.43 -30.71
N ASP A 125 2.91 18.97 -31.02
CA ASP A 125 4.17 19.62 -30.63
C ASP A 125 4.36 20.97 -31.34
N GLY A 126 3.83 21.12 -32.54
CA GLY A 126 3.70 22.43 -33.18
C GLY A 126 2.88 23.44 -32.35
N ASN A 127 2.02 22.93 -31.45
CA ASN A 127 1.16 23.71 -30.58
C ASN A 127 1.64 23.75 -29.12
N HIS A 128 2.68 23.00 -28.75
CA HIS A 128 3.17 22.95 -27.35
C HIS A 128 3.59 24.34 -26.85
N LYS A 129 4.33 25.07 -27.68
CA LYS A 129 4.68 26.48 -27.41
C LYS A 129 3.43 27.36 -27.35
N SER A 130 2.39 27.06 -28.13
CA SER A 130 1.12 27.78 -28.10
C SER A 130 0.36 27.51 -26.82
N PHE A 131 0.37 26.29 -26.28
CA PHE A 131 -0.26 25.95 -24.99
C PHE A 131 0.45 26.62 -23.82
N GLU A 132 1.78 26.64 -23.79
CA GLU A 132 2.55 27.38 -22.77
C GLU A 132 2.33 28.90 -22.90
N THR A 133 2.20 29.39 -24.11
CA THR A 133 1.93 30.82 -24.39
C THR A 133 0.53 31.22 -23.97
N ILE A 134 -0.47 30.33 -24.17
CA ILE A 134 -1.85 30.53 -23.72
C ILE A 134 -1.91 30.51 -22.20
N ASP A 135 -1.17 29.62 -21.55
CA ASP A 135 -1.10 29.52 -20.08
C ASP A 135 -0.50 30.82 -19.50
N LYS A 136 0.63 31.31 -20.05
CA LYS A 136 1.24 32.58 -19.65
C LYS A 136 0.35 33.79 -19.93
N LYS A 137 -0.24 33.91 -21.14
CA LYS A 137 -1.18 35.00 -21.45
C LYS A 137 -2.45 34.93 -20.59
N GLY A 138 -2.89 33.73 -20.21
CA GLY A 138 -4.00 33.56 -19.27
C GLY A 138 -3.68 34.06 -17.87
N GLU A 139 -2.42 34.02 -17.43
CA GLU A 139 -1.97 34.60 -16.17
C GLU A 139 -1.94 36.15 -16.20
N GLU A 140 -1.71 36.74 -17.35
CA GLU A 140 -1.66 38.20 -17.56
C GLU A 140 -3.03 38.88 -17.70
N LEU A 141 -4.10 38.14 -17.96
CA LEU A 141 -5.45 38.71 -18.10
C LEU A 141 -5.96 39.27 -16.76
N SER A 142 -6.64 40.42 -16.83
CA SER A 142 -7.30 40.98 -15.65
C SER A 142 -8.33 40.01 -15.06
N ARG A 143 -8.39 39.98 -13.72
CA ARG A 143 -9.21 39.02 -12.95
C ARG A 143 -10.68 38.89 -13.44
N PRO A 144 -11.41 39.98 -13.75
CA PRO A 144 -12.79 39.88 -14.25
C PRO A 144 -12.90 39.23 -15.63
N ILE A 145 -12.00 39.59 -16.57
CA ILE A 145 -11.99 39.01 -17.94
C ILE A 145 -11.66 37.52 -17.87
N LYS A 146 -10.69 37.14 -17.06
CA LYS A 146 -10.32 35.74 -16.83
C LYS A 146 -11.50 34.93 -16.28
N LEU A 147 -12.23 35.48 -15.31
CA LEU A 147 -13.39 34.82 -14.74
C LEU A 147 -14.52 34.65 -15.76
N THR A 148 -14.81 35.68 -16.56
CA THR A 148 -15.84 35.62 -17.60
C THR A 148 -15.50 34.59 -18.68
N LEU A 149 -14.26 34.59 -19.17
CA LEU A 149 -13.80 33.59 -20.13
C LEU A 149 -13.87 32.16 -19.57
N LEU A 150 -13.48 31.96 -18.33
CA LEU A 150 -13.60 30.67 -17.65
C LEU A 150 -15.05 30.17 -17.55
N TRP A 151 -15.99 31.08 -17.27
CA TRP A 151 -17.43 30.75 -17.21
C TRP A 151 -17.98 30.41 -18.60
N ILE A 152 -17.64 31.16 -19.63
CA ILE A 152 -18.08 30.91 -21.02
C ILE A 152 -17.51 29.60 -21.53
N LEU A 153 -16.18 29.40 -21.43
CA LEU A 153 -15.51 28.19 -21.90
C LEU A 153 -15.94 26.96 -21.08
N GLY A 154 -16.07 27.12 -19.76
CA GLY A 154 -16.58 26.09 -18.87
C GLY A 154 -18.02 25.70 -19.20
N GLY A 155 -18.88 26.67 -19.46
CA GLY A 155 -20.27 26.43 -19.87
C GLY A 155 -20.37 25.71 -21.22
N LEU A 156 -19.58 26.12 -22.23
CA LEU A 156 -19.50 25.43 -23.52
C LEU A 156 -18.97 24.00 -23.39
N ALA A 157 -17.92 23.82 -22.61
CA ALA A 157 -17.36 22.50 -22.35
C ALA A 157 -18.36 21.59 -21.61
N ALA A 158 -19.09 22.14 -20.64
CA ALA A 158 -20.15 21.41 -19.94
C ALA A 158 -21.31 21.04 -20.87
N ALA A 159 -21.76 21.95 -21.71
CA ALA A 159 -22.81 21.67 -22.71
C ALA A 159 -22.37 20.58 -23.68
N LEU A 160 -21.16 20.66 -24.22
CA LEU A 160 -20.59 19.63 -25.10
C LEU A 160 -20.46 18.28 -24.36
N ALA A 161 -20.03 18.29 -23.11
CA ALA A 161 -19.95 17.07 -22.30
C ALA A 161 -21.33 16.44 -22.10
N VAL A 162 -22.37 17.23 -21.79
CA VAL A 162 -23.75 16.76 -21.68
C VAL A 162 -24.24 16.15 -22.99
N LEU A 163 -24.01 16.80 -24.13
CA LEU A 163 -24.33 16.25 -25.43
C LEU A 163 -23.61 14.92 -25.68
N CYS A 164 -22.30 14.83 -25.43
CA CYS A 164 -21.55 13.61 -25.61
C CYS A 164 -22.03 12.48 -24.67
N ILE A 165 -22.48 12.80 -23.46
CA ILE A 165 -22.98 11.84 -22.48
C ILE A 165 -24.35 11.30 -22.89
N THR A 166 -25.25 12.15 -23.33
CA THR A 166 -26.67 11.82 -23.51
C THR A 166 -27.03 11.32 -24.92
N GLN A 167 -26.20 11.56 -25.95
CA GLN A 167 -26.48 11.11 -27.30
C GLN A 167 -26.54 9.58 -27.41
N PRO A 168 -27.63 9.00 -27.91
CA PRO A 168 -27.74 7.58 -28.14
C PRO A 168 -26.89 7.19 -29.38
N PHE A 169 -25.94 6.28 -29.17
CA PHE A 169 -25.17 5.67 -30.26
C PHE A 169 -25.55 4.20 -30.39
N ASN A 170 -25.54 3.67 -31.61
CA ASN A 170 -25.49 2.22 -31.77
C ASN A 170 -24.15 1.67 -31.27
N ILE A 171 -24.03 0.36 -31.10
CA ILE A 171 -22.81 -0.27 -30.52
C ILE A 171 -21.57 0.09 -31.34
N GLN A 172 -21.66 0.16 -32.66
CA GLN A 172 -20.52 0.51 -33.51
C GLN A 172 -20.07 1.96 -33.31
N GLY A 173 -21.02 2.91 -33.35
CA GLY A 173 -20.75 4.32 -33.04
C GLY A 173 -20.18 4.53 -31.63
N GLN A 174 -20.66 3.76 -30.66
CA GLN A 174 -20.13 3.76 -29.29
C GLN A 174 -18.67 3.32 -29.25
N VAL A 175 -18.33 2.23 -29.92
CA VAL A 175 -16.95 1.72 -29.99
C VAL A 175 -16.02 2.73 -30.68
N VAL A 176 -16.48 3.33 -31.79
CA VAL A 176 -15.69 4.37 -32.49
C VAL A 176 -15.47 5.59 -31.60
N PHE A 177 -16.53 6.11 -30.98
CA PHE A 177 -16.43 7.26 -30.05
C PHE A 177 -15.44 7.01 -28.91
N LEU A 178 -15.55 5.87 -28.26
CA LEU A 178 -14.68 5.52 -27.14
C LEU A 178 -13.26 5.22 -27.56
N SER A 179 -13.06 4.68 -28.78
CA SER A 179 -11.72 4.50 -29.35
C SER A 179 -11.04 5.85 -29.60
N VAL A 180 -11.78 6.83 -30.16
CA VAL A 180 -11.27 8.19 -30.32
C VAL A 180 -10.92 8.82 -28.98
N MET A 181 -11.78 8.68 -27.97
CA MET A 181 -11.48 9.20 -26.62
C MET A 181 -10.24 8.55 -26.02
N LEU A 182 -10.09 7.22 -26.18
CA LEU A 182 -8.92 6.49 -25.67
C LEU A 182 -7.63 6.93 -26.38
N LEU A 183 -7.66 7.04 -27.71
CA LEU A 183 -6.51 7.52 -28.49
C LEU A 183 -6.12 8.94 -28.10
N SER A 184 -7.12 9.82 -27.91
CA SER A 184 -6.90 11.19 -27.43
C SER A 184 -6.25 11.19 -26.02
N ALA A 185 -6.73 10.37 -25.10
CA ALA A 185 -6.14 10.27 -23.76
C ALA A 185 -4.71 9.73 -23.80
N LEU A 186 -4.44 8.73 -24.67
CA LEU A 186 -3.09 8.19 -24.87
C LEU A 186 -2.13 9.20 -25.49
N ALA A 187 -2.60 10.07 -26.40
CA ALA A 187 -1.80 11.15 -26.95
C ALA A 187 -1.51 12.23 -25.88
N LEU A 188 -2.54 12.68 -25.18
CA LEU A 188 -2.44 13.73 -24.15
C LEU A 188 -1.53 13.34 -23.00
N ARG A 189 -1.46 12.08 -22.57
CA ARG A 189 -0.64 11.63 -21.45
C ARG A 189 0.87 11.92 -21.60
N LYS A 190 1.36 12.11 -22.83
CA LYS A 190 2.78 12.41 -23.11
C LYS A 190 3.11 13.90 -22.94
N ILE A 191 2.12 14.75 -22.89
CA ILE A 191 2.29 16.20 -22.80
C ILE A 191 2.22 16.61 -21.34
N LYS A 192 3.32 17.16 -20.81
CA LYS A 192 3.41 17.61 -19.42
C LYS A 192 2.93 19.07 -19.28
N ALA A 193 1.64 19.31 -19.51
CA ALA A 193 1.04 20.63 -19.30
C ALA A 193 -0.22 20.51 -18.42
N ARG A 194 -0.51 21.58 -17.65
CA ARG A 194 -1.71 21.60 -16.77
C ARG A 194 -3.01 21.49 -17.56
N LEU A 195 -3.10 22.18 -18.70
CA LEU A 195 -4.25 22.09 -19.57
C LEU A 195 -4.51 20.67 -20.07
N THR A 196 -3.45 19.93 -20.38
CA THR A 196 -3.53 18.53 -20.82
C THR A 196 -4.11 17.64 -19.73
N LEU A 197 -3.72 17.87 -18.48
CA LEU A 197 -4.26 17.16 -17.34
C LEU A 197 -5.75 17.43 -17.15
N MET A 198 -6.18 18.70 -17.30
CA MET A 198 -7.60 19.07 -17.26
C MET A 198 -8.40 18.42 -18.40
N LEU A 199 -7.84 18.35 -19.60
CA LEU A 199 -8.47 17.65 -20.73
C LEU A 199 -8.63 16.16 -20.47
N LEU A 200 -7.65 15.52 -19.86
CA LEU A 200 -7.75 14.11 -19.44
C LEU A 200 -8.87 13.90 -18.41
N PHE A 201 -9.05 14.82 -17.46
CA PHE A 201 -10.18 14.79 -16.54
C PHE A 201 -11.51 14.88 -17.26
N VAL A 202 -11.64 15.83 -18.18
CA VAL A 202 -12.88 16.01 -18.94
C VAL A 202 -13.19 14.76 -19.75
N ILE A 203 -12.23 14.19 -20.45
CA ILE A 203 -12.39 12.93 -21.20
C ILE A 203 -12.85 11.81 -20.28
N SER A 204 -12.15 11.63 -19.13
CA SER A 204 -12.51 10.59 -18.17
C SER A 204 -13.92 10.78 -17.59
N MET A 205 -14.31 12.03 -17.28
CA MET A 205 -15.66 12.34 -16.79
C MET A 205 -16.72 12.11 -17.87
N VAL A 206 -16.46 12.47 -19.12
CA VAL A 206 -17.40 12.25 -20.24
C VAL A 206 -17.61 10.75 -20.47
N VAL A 207 -16.53 9.96 -20.54
CA VAL A 207 -16.63 8.50 -20.73
C VAL A 207 -17.35 7.84 -19.55
N SER A 208 -17.01 8.23 -18.32
CA SER A 208 -17.65 7.68 -17.12
C SER A 208 -19.09 8.14 -16.94
N GLY A 209 -19.39 9.40 -17.25
CA GLY A 209 -20.74 9.94 -17.24
C GLY A 209 -21.64 9.28 -18.28
N ARG A 210 -21.08 9.00 -19.48
CA ARG A 210 -21.78 8.27 -20.55
C ARG A 210 -22.09 6.82 -20.13
N TYR A 211 -21.14 6.16 -19.45
CA TYR A 211 -21.37 4.86 -18.83
C TYR A 211 -22.54 4.92 -17.84
N LEU A 212 -22.53 5.86 -16.91
CA LEU A 212 -23.60 6.02 -15.92
C LEU A 212 -24.94 6.37 -16.53
N TRP A 213 -24.96 7.25 -17.52
CA TRP A 213 -26.19 7.57 -18.27
C TRP A 213 -26.83 6.32 -18.86
N TRP A 214 -26.03 5.52 -19.57
CA TRP A 214 -26.45 4.24 -20.11
C TRP A 214 -26.95 3.29 -19.02
N ARG A 215 -26.26 3.22 -17.90
CA ARG A 215 -26.67 2.41 -16.72
C ARG A 215 -28.04 2.82 -16.21
N CYS A 216 -28.28 4.11 -16.05
CA CYS A 216 -29.56 4.64 -15.54
C CYS A 216 -30.73 4.47 -16.52
N THR A 217 -30.46 4.62 -17.83
CA THR A 217 -31.54 4.69 -18.84
C THR A 217 -31.86 3.38 -19.53
N SER A 218 -30.95 2.42 -19.56
CA SER A 218 -31.03 1.28 -20.47
C SER A 218 -30.74 -0.08 -19.84
N THR A 219 -30.37 -0.17 -18.56
CA THR A 219 -29.84 -1.44 -18.03
C THR A 219 -30.44 -1.88 -16.71
N LEU A 220 -31.46 -1.21 -16.24
CA LEU A 220 -32.18 -1.64 -15.03
C LEU A 220 -33.03 -2.85 -15.36
N ASN A 221 -32.91 -3.91 -14.56
CA ASN A 221 -33.69 -5.11 -14.71
C ASN A 221 -35.06 -4.92 -14.02
N THR A 222 -36.11 -4.78 -14.83
CA THR A 222 -37.49 -4.59 -14.35
C THR A 222 -38.34 -5.87 -14.36
N ASP A 223 -37.75 -7.01 -14.76
CA ASP A 223 -38.48 -8.26 -14.92
C ASP A 223 -38.94 -8.87 -13.57
N SER A 224 -38.26 -8.53 -12.47
CA SER A 224 -38.61 -9.00 -11.14
C SER A 224 -38.23 -7.99 -10.04
N ALA A 225 -38.92 -8.04 -8.91
CA ALA A 225 -38.58 -7.20 -7.76
C ALA A 225 -37.14 -7.38 -7.27
N MET A 226 -36.63 -8.62 -7.33
CA MET A 226 -35.22 -8.93 -7.00
C MET A 226 -34.29 -8.32 -8.05
N GLY A 227 -34.65 -8.38 -9.34
CA GLY A 227 -33.90 -7.76 -10.43
C GLY A 227 -33.81 -6.26 -10.25
N ILE A 228 -34.90 -5.56 -9.97
CA ILE A 228 -34.92 -4.13 -9.68
C ILE A 228 -34.03 -3.80 -8.48
N PHE A 229 -34.19 -4.52 -7.38
CA PHE A 229 -33.42 -4.25 -6.15
C PHE A 229 -31.91 -4.41 -6.39
N LEU A 230 -31.49 -5.49 -7.00
CA LEU A 230 -30.05 -5.77 -7.23
C LEU A 230 -29.46 -4.81 -8.28
N SER A 231 -30.20 -4.47 -9.33
CA SER A 231 -29.78 -3.47 -10.33
C SER A 231 -29.62 -2.09 -9.72
N CYS A 232 -30.57 -1.65 -8.91
CA CYS A 232 -30.49 -0.36 -8.20
C CYS A 232 -29.36 -0.36 -7.17
N LEU A 233 -29.15 -1.46 -6.46
CA LEU A 233 -28.08 -1.60 -5.50
C LEU A 233 -26.69 -1.47 -6.15
N LEU A 234 -26.48 -2.16 -7.27
CA LEU A 234 -25.23 -2.03 -8.04
C LEU A 234 -25.08 -0.60 -8.60
N LEU A 235 -26.14 -0.03 -9.19
CA LEU A 235 -26.10 1.34 -9.71
C LEU A 235 -25.77 2.37 -8.62
N ALA A 236 -26.29 2.20 -7.39
CA ALA A 236 -25.94 3.07 -6.27
C ALA A 236 -24.46 2.96 -5.90
N ALA A 237 -23.88 1.76 -5.94
CA ALA A 237 -22.44 1.55 -5.73
C ALA A 237 -21.58 2.20 -6.84
N GLU A 238 -22.01 2.09 -8.09
CA GLU A 238 -21.34 2.71 -9.23
C GLU A 238 -21.45 4.26 -9.18
N LEU A 239 -22.60 4.79 -8.79
CA LEU A 239 -22.79 6.22 -8.60
C LEU A 239 -21.91 6.76 -7.49
N TYR A 240 -21.80 6.03 -6.36
CA TYR A 240 -20.87 6.36 -5.29
C TYR A 240 -19.43 6.46 -5.83
N ALA A 241 -18.96 5.43 -6.55
CA ALA A 241 -17.61 5.41 -7.11
C ALA A 241 -17.37 6.57 -8.10
N PHE A 242 -18.37 6.91 -8.92
CA PHE A 242 -18.31 8.06 -9.83
C PHE A 242 -18.20 9.39 -9.07
N VAL A 243 -19.02 9.60 -8.04
CA VAL A 243 -18.97 10.83 -7.22
C VAL A 243 -17.61 10.98 -6.56
N VAL A 244 -17.07 9.92 -5.94
CA VAL A 244 -15.71 9.93 -5.34
C VAL A 244 -14.64 10.24 -6.39
N MET A 245 -14.76 9.68 -7.58
CA MET A 245 -13.84 9.96 -8.69
C MET A 245 -13.89 11.44 -9.10
N VAL A 246 -15.08 12.01 -9.30
CA VAL A 246 -15.25 13.42 -9.69
C VAL A 246 -14.73 14.36 -8.61
N LEU A 247 -15.07 14.10 -7.34
CA LEU A 247 -14.57 14.88 -6.21
C LEU A 247 -13.04 14.77 -6.07
N GLY A 248 -12.49 13.58 -6.28
CA GLY A 248 -11.05 13.37 -6.30
C GLY A 248 -10.36 14.16 -7.42
N TYR A 249 -10.92 14.15 -8.63
CA TYR A 249 -10.39 14.96 -9.74
C TYR A 249 -10.46 16.46 -9.43
N PHE A 250 -11.57 16.93 -8.89
CA PHE A 250 -11.71 18.33 -8.46
C PHE A 250 -10.64 18.69 -7.43
N GLN A 251 -10.43 17.85 -6.44
CA GLN A 251 -9.52 18.09 -5.33
C GLN A 251 -8.06 18.24 -5.80
N VAL A 252 -7.65 17.44 -6.80
CA VAL A 252 -6.27 17.41 -7.31
C VAL A 252 -6.08 18.04 -8.69
N CYS A 253 -7.10 18.71 -9.24
CA CYS A 253 -7.00 19.32 -10.57
C CYS A 253 -5.92 20.42 -10.63
N TRP A 254 -5.60 21.02 -9.50
CA TRP A 254 -4.58 22.04 -9.38
C TRP A 254 -3.79 21.82 -8.08
N VAL A 255 -2.68 21.13 -8.18
CA VAL A 255 -1.85 20.82 -7.00
C VAL A 255 -0.88 21.95 -6.73
N LEU A 256 -0.88 22.48 -5.51
CA LEU A 256 0.04 23.48 -5.04
C LEU A 256 1.27 22.82 -4.40
N ASP A 257 2.45 23.08 -4.93
CA ASP A 257 3.72 22.63 -4.36
C ASP A 257 4.35 23.76 -3.54
N ARG A 258 3.83 23.93 -2.31
CA ARG A 258 4.28 24.97 -1.39
C ARG A 258 5.65 24.62 -0.82
N LYS A 259 6.63 25.47 -1.07
CA LYS A 259 7.98 25.33 -0.51
C LYS A 259 8.08 26.02 0.85
N PRO A 260 9.00 25.62 1.73
CA PRO A 260 9.28 26.35 2.95
C PRO A 260 9.55 27.83 2.67
N TYR A 261 8.95 28.71 3.46
CA TYR A 261 9.23 30.14 3.37
C TYR A 261 10.36 30.49 4.36
N PRO A 262 11.36 31.30 3.96
CA PRO A 262 12.50 31.60 4.80
C PRO A 262 12.10 32.35 6.08
N MET A 263 12.75 32.02 7.16
CA MET A 263 12.60 32.69 8.45
C MET A 263 13.24 34.07 8.41
N PRO A 264 12.79 35.03 9.23
CA PRO A 264 13.51 36.28 9.47
C PRO A 264 14.93 36.02 9.95
N ASN A 265 15.90 36.77 9.44
CA ASN A 265 17.30 36.62 9.85
C ASN A 265 17.53 36.97 11.33
N ASP A 266 16.76 37.94 11.84
CA ASP A 266 16.80 38.33 13.25
C ASP A 266 16.01 37.33 14.10
N GLN A 267 16.70 36.56 14.93
CA GLN A 267 16.10 35.59 15.85
C GLN A 267 15.25 36.25 16.95
N ALA A 268 15.43 37.56 17.20
CA ALA A 268 14.58 38.28 18.13
C ALA A 268 13.11 38.32 17.69
N LEU A 269 12.87 38.27 16.36
CA LEU A 269 11.53 38.21 15.77
C LEU A 269 10.89 36.80 15.77
N TRP A 270 11.64 35.82 16.20
CA TRP A 270 11.10 34.44 16.23
C TRP A 270 10.14 34.33 17.42
N PRO A 271 8.96 33.71 17.21
CA PRO A 271 7.95 33.61 18.25
C PRO A 271 8.24 32.50 19.29
N HIS A 272 7.54 32.55 20.40
CA HIS A 272 7.51 31.47 21.39
C HIS A 272 6.67 30.31 20.90
N VAL A 273 7.22 29.09 21.03
CA VAL A 273 6.59 27.86 20.55
C VAL A 273 6.52 26.85 21.67
N ASP A 274 5.31 26.34 21.92
CA ASP A 274 5.08 25.22 22.81
C ASP A 274 4.99 23.92 21.99
N ILE A 275 5.79 22.92 22.32
CA ILE A 275 5.78 21.60 21.72
C ILE A 275 5.02 20.67 22.68
N PHE A 276 3.93 20.09 22.21
CA PHE A 276 3.10 19.16 22.95
C PHE A 276 3.29 17.73 22.48
N ILE A 277 3.66 16.86 23.40
CA ILE A 277 3.87 15.42 23.18
C ILE A 277 2.91 14.65 24.07
N PRO A 278 1.66 14.41 23.63
CA PRO A 278 0.66 13.70 24.41
C PRO A 278 0.99 12.20 24.46
N THR A 279 0.94 11.61 25.65
CA THR A 279 1.13 10.18 25.90
C THR A 279 0.14 9.69 26.97
N TYR A 280 -0.16 8.37 26.96
CA TYR A 280 -1.09 7.74 27.89
C TYR A 280 -0.55 6.43 28.46
N ASN A 281 -0.38 5.40 27.62
CA ASN A 281 0.04 4.06 28.02
C ASN A 281 1.28 3.56 27.27
N GLU A 282 1.87 4.37 26.42
CA GLU A 282 3.08 4.03 25.70
C GLU A 282 4.27 3.91 26.67
N SER A 283 5.20 3.00 26.35
CA SER A 283 6.44 2.86 27.12
C SER A 283 7.35 4.09 26.96
N LEU A 284 8.17 4.34 27.94
CA LEU A 284 9.12 5.45 27.88
C LEU A 284 10.06 5.34 26.67
N ASP A 285 10.46 4.13 26.29
CA ASP A 285 11.34 3.89 25.15
C ASP A 285 10.72 4.31 23.82
N VAL A 286 9.38 4.27 23.68
CA VAL A 286 8.68 4.80 22.50
C VAL A 286 8.69 6.33 22.48
N VAL A 287 8.62 6.97 23.65
CA VAL A 287 8.46 8.43 23.78
C VAL A 287 9.81 9.17 23.77
N LYS A 288 10.87 8.58 24.33
CA LYS A 288 12.21 9.17 24.41
C LYS A 288 12.71 9.79 23.08
N PRO A 289 12.69 9.08 21.94
CA PRO A 289 13.21 9.63 20.69
C PRO A 289 12.50 10.91 20.26
N THR A 290 11.19 10.99 20.47
CA THR A 290 10.39 12.17 20.14
C THR A 290 10.74 13.35 21.04
N VAL A 291 10.87 13.12 22.35
CA VAL A 291 11.26 14.16 23.31
C VAL A 291 12.67 14.68 23.02
N PHE A 292 13.65 13.79 22.81
CA PHE A 292 15.00 14.19 22.44
C PHE A 292 15.05 14.96 21.14
N ALA A 293 14.29 14.55 20.13
CA ALA A 293 14.23 15.23 18.85
C ALA A 293 13.57 16.62 18.98
N ALA A 294 12.52 16.75 19.79
CA ALA A 294 11.88 18.01 20.09
C ALA A 294 12.83 18.99 20.78
N LEU A 295 13.62 18.52 21.76
CA LEU A 295 14.66 19.30 22.43
C LEU A 295 15.85 19.64 21.51
N ASN A 296 16.04 18.91 20.41
CA ASN A 296 17.07 19.15 19.40
C ASN A 296 16.62 20.09 18.25
N LEU A 297 15.40 20.61 18.27
CA LEU A 297 14.89 21.53 17.25
C LEU A 297 15.76 22.81 17.16
N GLN A 298 15.98 23.27 15.95
CA GLN A 298 16.73 24.52 15.70
C GLN A 298 15.84 25.71 16.00
N TRP A 299 15.83 26.14 17.28
CA TRP A 299 15.06 27.26 17.79
C TRP A 299 15.79 27.88 18.97
N PRO A 300 15.64 29.23 19.25
CA PRO A 300 16.21 29.85 20.43
C PRO A 300 15.71 29.18 21.72
N ALA A 301 16.62 28.84 22.61
CA ALA A 301 16.33 28.03 23.80
C ALA A 301 15.32 28.71 24.76
N ASP A 302 15.33 30.03 24.81
CA ASP A 302 14.39 30.83 25.60
C ASP A 302 12.98 30.91 24.99
N LYS A 303 12.81 30.49 23.74
CA LYS A 303 11.54 30.56 22.98
C LYS A 303 10.98 29.20 22.62
N LEU A 304 11.65 28.09 23.00
CA LEU A 304 11.23 26.72 22.76
C LEU A 304 10.87 26.04 24.08
N HIS A 305 9.64 25.65 24.23
CA HIS A 305 9.17 24.93 25.40
C HIS A 305 8.61 23.55 25.01
N VAL A 306 9.24 22.49 25.51
CA VAL A 306 8.83 21.13 25.19
C VAL A 306 8.11 20.53 26.40
N TYR A 307 6.88 20.04 26.20
CA TYR A 307 6.05 19.49 27.26
C TYR A 307 5.62 18.05 26.95
N ILE A 308 5.83 17.17 27.92
CA ILE A 308 5.27 15.81 27.92
C ILE A 308 3.91 15.90 28.61
N LEU A 309 2.84 15.59 27.87
CA LEU A 309 1.46 15.61 28.37
C LEU A 309 1.04 14.20 28.74
N ASP A 310 1.21 13.82 30.00
CA ASP A 310 1.01 12.44 30.43
C ASP A 310 -0.35 12.17 31.09
N ASP A 311 -1.28 11.66 30.31
CA ASP A 311 -2.58 11.19 30.80
C ASP A 311 -2.48 9.93 31.70
N GLY A 312 -1.34 9.25 31.71
CA GLY A 312 -1.08 8.11 32.59
C GLY A 312 -0.61 8.50 34.00
N SER A 313 -0.24 9.77 34.22
CA SER A 313 0.26 10.31 35.50
C SER A 313 1.41 9.48 36.09
N ARG A 314 2.38 9.10 35.25
CA ARG A 314 3.42 8.12 35.54
C ARG A 314 4.68 8.79 36.16
N PRO A 315 5.10 8.45 37.38
CA PRO A 315 6.28 9.05 38.00
C PRO A 315 7.58 8.93 37.22
N LEU A 316 7.75 7.82 36.47
CA LEU A 316 8.92 7.61 35.60
C LEU A 316 9.02 8.67 34.52
N PHE A 317 7.88 9.13 33.96
CA PHE A 317 7.86 10.17 32.94
C PHE A 317 8.13 11.57 33.52
N GLU A 318 7.68 11.83 34.75
CA GLU A 318 7.95 13.08 35.46
C GLU A 318 9.44 13.18 35.78
N GLU A 319 10.05 12.10 36.26
CA GLU A 319 11.49 12.06 36.51
C GLU A 319 12.32 12.22 35.24
N PHE A 320 11.94 11.50 34.16
CA PHE A 320 12.58 11.62 32.86
C PHE A 320 12.50 13.05 32.34
N ALA A 321 11.34 13.68 32.36
CA ALA A 321 11.14 15.05 31.90
C ALA A 321 12.07 16.02 32.64
N LYS A 322 12.17 15.87 33.98
CA LYS A 322 13.06 16.67 34.80
C LYS A 322 14.54 16.48 34.43
N GLN A 323 14.97 15.24 34.18
CA GLN A 323 16.36 14.94 33.85
C GLN A 323 16.78 15.48 32.49
N VAL A 324 15.86 15.51 31.51
CA VAL A 324 16.18 15.97 30.15
C VAL A 324 15.85 17.46 29.91
N GLY A 325 15.27 18.14 30.91
CA GLY A 325 14.90 19.55 30.82
C GLY A 325 13.60 19.80 30.02
N ALA A 326 12.68 18.84 29.98
CA ALA A 326 11.35 19.00 29.41
C ALA A 326 10.32 19.35 30.50
N GLY A 327 9.25 20.07 30.15
CA GLY A 327 8.11 20.27 31.03
C GLY A 327 7.27 18.98 31.15
N TYR A 328 6.64 18.79 32.30
CA TYR A 328 5.73 17.67 32.53
C TYR A 328 4.37 18.20 32.95
N ILE A 329 3.34 17.84 32.21
CA ILE A 329 1.95 18.24 32.49
C ILE A 329 1.12 16.99 32.67
N LYS A 330 0.43 16.91 33.80
CA LYS A 330 -0.58 15.89 34.11
C LYS A 330 -1.92 16.55 34.44
N ARG A 331 -2.99 15.83 34.31
CA ARG A 331 -4.34 16.30 34.67
C ARG A 331 -5.06 15.28 35.52
N GLU A 332 -6.02 15.75 36.30
CA GLU A 332 -6.82 14.86 37.17
C GLU A 332 -7.97 14.22 36.41
N GLU A 333 -8.60 14.98 35.50
CA GLU A 333 -9.70 14.49 34.70
C GLU A 333 -9.25 14.06 33.30
N HIS A 334 -9.50 12.81 32.94
CA HIS A 334 -9.07 12.22 31.66
C HIS A 334 -10.14 12.30 30.57
N ASN A 335 -11.02 13.32 30.60
CA ASN A 335 -12.07 13.51 29.61
C ASN A 335 -11.48 13.83 28.23
N HIS A 336 -12.10 13.31 27.16
CA HIS A 336 -11.76 13.59 25.75
C HIS A 336 -10.36 13.17 25.31
N ALA A 337 -9.74 12.20 26.01
CA ALA A 337 -8.44 11.60 25.64
C ALA A 337 -7.40 12.64 25.17
N LYS A 338 -6.74 12.44 24.02
CA LYS A 338 -5.70 13.31 23.48
C LYS A 338 -6.13 14.77 23.33
N ALA A 339 -7.33 15.03 22.77
CA ALA A 339 -7.85 16.39 22.58
C ALA A 339 -8.01 17.14 23.92
N GLY A 340 -8.58 16.48 24.93
CA GLY A 340 -8.72 17.05 26.26
C GLY A 340 -7.36 17.30 26.93
N ASN A 341 -6.37 16.43 26.73
CA ASN A 341 -5.03 16.59 27.26
C ASN A 341 -4.32 17.81 26.64
N ILE A 342 -4.40 17.97 25.31
CA ILE A 342 -3.86 19.15 24.63
C ILE A 342 -4.58 20.43 25.07
N ASN A 343 -5.90 20.41 25.18
CA ASN A 343 -6.67 21.57 25.62
C ASN A 343 -6.33 21.98 27.07
N HIS A 344 -6.12 21.01 27.96
CA HIS A 344 -5.62 21.30 29.31
C HIS A 344 -4.22 21.95 29.29
N ALA A 345 -3.30 21.42 28.49
CA ALA A 345 -1.96 21.98 28.35
C ALA A 345 -2.01 23.45 27.84
N MET A 346 -2.91 23.76 26.91
CA MET A 346 -3.10 25.13 26.43
C MET A 346 -3.53 26.10 27.53
N THR A 347 -4.18 25.66 28.62
CA THR A 347 -4.59 26.56 29.73
C THR A 347 -3.44 26.88 30.68
N VAL A 348 -2.36 26.08 30.69
CA VAL A 348 -1.21 26.24 31.62
C VAL A 348 0.08 26.67 30.91
N THR A 349 0.04 26.90 29.60
CA THR A 349 1.19 27.30 28.78
C THR A 349 0.85 28.56 27.96
N ASN A 350 1.84 29.31 27.45
CA ASN A 350 1.63 30.61 26.88
C ASN A 350 2.35 30.86 25.53
N GLY A 351 2.90 29.85 24.86
CA GLY A 351 3.55 29.99 23.54
C GLY A 351 2.58 30.53 22.48
N GLU A 352 3.02 31.44 21.64
CA GLU A 352 2.23 32.03 20.55
C GLU A 352 1.78 30.98 19.52
N PHE A 353 2.60 29.92 19.36
CA PHE A 353 2.32 28.81 18.49
C PHE A 353 2.41 27.50 19.26
N VAL A 354 1.60 26.56 18.84
CA VAL A 354 1.55 25.20 19.40
C VAL A 354 1.93 24.23 18.30
N THR A 355 2.89 23.37 18.60
CA THR A 355 3.28 22.26 17.71
C THR A 355 2.93 20.95 18.40
N ILE A 356 2.29 20.04 17.68
CA ILE A 356 1.85 18.76 18.22
C ILE A 356 2.60 17.63 17.53
N PHE A 357 3.26 16.80 18.32
CA PHE A 357 3.83 15.52 17.88
C PHE A 357 3.20 14.38 18.66
N ASP A 358 2.70 13.35 17.97
CA ASP A 358 2.40 12.09 18.65
C ASP A 358 3.67 11.58 19.34
N CYS A 359 3.51 10.87 20.43
CA CYS A 359 4.63 10.45 21.28
C CYS A 359 5.67 9.58 20.57
N ASP A 360 5.33 9.03 19.40
CA ASP A 360 6.19 8.22 18.53
C ASP A 360 6.59 8.94 17.22
N HIS A 361 6.21 10.21 17.04
CA HIS A 361 6.58 11.01 15.86
C HIS A 361 7.80 11.87 16.11
N VAL A 362 8.93 11.44 15.56
CA VAL A 362 10.24 12.05 15.78
C VAL A 362 10.49 13.13 14.74
N PRO A 363 10.54 14.44 15.13
CA PRO A 363 10.82 15.52 14.20
C PRO A 363 12.30 15.60 13.82
N SER A 364 12.59 16.06 12.60
CA SER A 364 13.91 16.52 12.21
C SER A 364 14.21 17.89 12.83
N SER A 365 15.48 18.19 13.09
CA SER A 365 15.89 19.40 13.78
C SER A 365 15.47 20.71 13.08
N ASP A 366 15.23 20.68 11.78
CA ASP A 366 14.82 21.82 10.95
C ASP A 366 13.29 21.99 10.81
N PHE A 367 12.49 21.21 11.55
CA PHE A 367 11.02 21.20 11.46
C PHE A 367 10.42 22.61 11.61
N LEU A 368 10.74 23.32 12.69
CA LEU A 368 10.18 24.65 12.95
C LEU A 368 10.67 25.67 11.91
N VAL A 369 11.95 25.65 11.56
CA VAL A 369 12.53 26.58 10.58
C VAL A 369 11.87 26.43 9.20
N LYS A 370 11.47 25.22 8.83
CA LYS A 370 10.81 24.93 7.54
C LYS A 370 9.32 25.24 7.54
N THR A 371 8.66 25.23 8.67
CA THR A 371 7.19 25.38 8.78
C THR A 371 6.76 26.78 9.21
N MET A 372 7.48 27.39 10.14
CA MET A 372 7.07 28.64 10.79
C MET A 372 7.08 29.86 9.86
N GLY A 373 7.94 29.88 8.84
CA GLY A 373 8.07 31.01 7.93
C GLY A 373 6.74 31.43 7.27
N TRP A 374 5.86 30.48 6.94
CA TRP A 374 4.53 30.76 6.38
C TRP A 374 3.58 31.39 7.41
N LEU A 375 3.64 30.97 8.67
CA LEU A 375 2.81 31.49 9.77
C LEU A 375 3.21 32.95 10.12
N ILE A 376 4.50 33.25 10.03
CA ILE A 376 5.00 34.62 10.25
C ILE A 376 4.62 35.52 9.07
N LYS A 377 4.74 35.00 7.82
CA LYS A 377 4.47 35.78 6.60
C LYS A 377 2.99 36.15 6.47
N ASP A 378 2.09 35.19 6.78
CA ASP A 378 0.64 35.42 6.64
C ASP A 378 -0.05 35.20 7.99
N PRO A 379 -0.50 36.32 8.64
CA PRO A 379 -1.22 36.26 9.91
C PRO A 379 -2.54 35.46 9.87
N ASN A 380 -3.12 35.24 8.67
CA ASN A 380 -4.38 34.52 8.52
C ASN A 380 -4.18 33.00 8.50
N ILE A 381 -2.96 32.51 8.35
CA ILE A 381 -2.67 31.09 8.43
C ILE A 381 -2.73 30.64 9.90
N ALA A 382 -3.66 29.76 10.20
CA ALA A 382 -3.80 29.15 11.52
C ALA A 382 -3.02 27.83 11.66
N LEU A 383 -2.81 27.11 10.56
CA LEU A 383 -2.27 25.76 10.54
C LEU A 383 -1.28 25.58 9.38
N VAL A 384 -0.11 25.05 9.69
CA VAL A 384 0.82 24.49 8.69
C VAL A 384 1.00 23.00 9.00
N GLN A 385 0.59 22.15 8.08
CA GLN A 385 0.71 20.69 8.16
C GLN A 385 1.84 20.20 7.26
N THR A 386 2.60 19.21 7.72
CA THR A 386 3.55 18.43 6.91
C THR A 386 3.05 17.00 6.75
N PRO A 387 3.57 16.19 5.80
CA PRO A 387 3.17 14.80 5.62
C PRO A 387 3.22 14.00 6.92
N HIS A 388 2.20 13.22 7.17
CA HIS A 388 2.17 12.27 8.28
C HIS A 388 2.89 10.99 7.83
N HIS A 389 4.22 10.97 8.01
CA HIS A 389 5.12 9.94 7.50
C HIS A 389 5.41 8.87 8.57
N PHE A 390 5.73 7.63 8.11
CA PHE A 390 6.07 6.51 8.99
C PHE A 390 7.39 5.87 8.56
N TYR A 391 8.30 5.64 9.52
CA TYR A 391 9.58 4.98 9.27
C TYR A 391 9.53 3.46 9.46
N SER A 392 8.52 2.95 10.14
CA SER A 392 8.27 1.51 10.23
C SER A 392 7.29 1.05 9.15
N PRO A 393 7.45 -0.17 8.60
CA PRO A 393 6.54 -0.69 7.61
C PRO A 393 5.16 -0.94 8.23
N ASP A 394 4.11 -0.60 7.49
CA ASP A 394 2.74 -0.95 7.84
C ASP A 394 2.47 -2.45 7.58
N PRO A 395 1.33 -3.01 8.04
CA PRO A 395 1.01 -4.42 7.80
C PRO A 395 0.89 -4.79 6.32
N PHE A 396 0.51 -3.86 5.44
CA PHE A 396 0.46 -4.13 4.00
C PHE A 396 1.87 -4.24 3.42
N GLU A 397 2.76 -3.31 3.77
CA GLU A 397 4.16 -3.37 3.35
C GLU A 397 4.83 -4.66 3.85
N LYS A 398 4.72 -4.93 5.15
CA LYS A 398 5.36 -6.05 5.82
C LYS A 398 4.85 -7.38 5.31
N ASN A 399 3.53 -7.58 5.35
CA ASN A 399 2.90 -8.88 5.08
C ASN A 399 2.84 -9.23 3.58
N LEU A 400 2.84 -8.23 2.70
CA LEU A 400 2.92 -8.43 1.26
C LEU A 400 4.34 -8.41 0.70
N HIS A 401 5.36 -8.27 1.56
CA HIS A 401 6.77 -8.12 1.16
C HIS A 401 6.93 -7.05 0.06
N LEU A 402 6.32 -5.87 0.30
CA LEU A 402 6.45 -4.77 -0.64
C LEU A 402 7.79 -4.08 -0.38
N ASP A 403 8.52 -3.81 -1.46
CA ASP A 403 9.73 -3.00 -1.36
C ASP A 403 9.33 -1.56 -1.01
N ARG A 404 10.16 -0.83 -0.26
CA ARG A 404 9.99 0.60 0.04
C ARG A 404 9.92 1.50 -1.21
N THR A 405 10.12 0.92 -2.38
CA THR A 405 9.93 1.57 -3.68
C THR A 405 8.48 1.71 -4.08
N MET A 406 7.56 1.03 -3.37
CA MET A 406 6.13 1.12 -3.61
C MET A 406 5.48 2.13 -2.66
N PRO A 407 4.52 2.93 -3.13
CA PRO A 407 3.80 3.85 -2.26
C PRO A 407 2.99 3.06 -1.23
N ILE A 408 3.08 3.48 0.01
CA ILE A 408 2.31 2.94 1.13
C ILE A 408 0.83 3.34 1.03
N GLU A 409 -0.04 2.66 1.76
CA GLU A 409 -1.49 2.92 1.74
C GLU A 409 -1.83 4.38 2.07
N ASN A 410 -1.09 4.98 3.00
CA ASN A 410 -1.31 6.34 3.48
C ASN A 410 -0.80 7.45 2.56
N SER A 411 0.16 7.18 1.67
CA SER A 411 0.84 8.21 0.85
C SER A 411 -0.12 8.99 -0.02
N LEU A 412 -1.18 8.35 -0.52
CA LEU A 412 -2.14 9.05 -1.37
C LEU A 412 -2.82 10.21 -0.63
N PHE A 413 -3.25 10.01 0.62
CA PHE A 413 -3.93 11.04 1.38
C PHE A 413 -2.94 12.05 1.98
N HIS A 414 -1.94 11.58 2.71
CA HIS A 414 -1.07 12.43 3.49
C HIS A 414 -0.09 13.26 2.65
N ASP A 415 0.28 12.77 1.47
CA ASP A 415 1.20 13.49 0.59
C ASP A 415 0.44 14.22 -0.53
N PHE A 416 -0.34 13.49 -1.35
CA PHE A 416 -0.88 14.03 -2.59
C PHE A 416 -2.21 14.77 -2.43
N ILE A 417 -3.18 14.20 -1.71
CA ILE A 417 -4.49 14.83 -1.50
C ILE A 417 -4.36 16.11 -0.69
N GLN A 418 -3.48 16.14 0.31
CA GLN A 418 -3.24 17.33 1.11
C GLN A 418 -2.67 18.50 0.31
N LYS A 419 -1.83 18.24 -0.72
CA LYS A 419 -1.41 19.27 -1.68
C LYS A 419 -2.58 19.86 -2.46
N GLY A 420 -3.50 19.00 -2.88
CA GLY A 420 -4.75 19.43 -3.52
C GLY A 420 -5.61 20.26 -2.57
N ASN A 421 -5.74 19.84 -1.33
CA ASN A 421 -6.46 20.58 -0.29
C ASN A 421 -5.85 21.97 -0.02
N ASP A 422 -4.53 22.10 -0.04
CA ASP A 422 -3.84 23.37 0.13
C ASP A 422 -4.25 24.40 -0.94
N THR A 423 -4.42 23.98 -2.18
CA THR A 423 -4.92 24.83 -3.26
C THR A 423 -6.27 25.44 -2.96
N TRP A 424 -7.13 24.69 -2.29
CA TRP A 424 -8.50 25.10 -1.95
C TRP A 424 -8.61 25.67 -0.53
N ASN A 425 -7.49 25.91 0.15
CA ASN A 425 -7.45 26.34 1.55
C ASN A 425 -8.24 25.41 2.48
N ALA A 426 -8.07 24.10 2.30
CA ALA A 426 -8.76 23.04 3.02
C ALA A 426 -7.79 21.98 3.56
N THR A 427 -6.52 22.34 3.78
CA THR A 427 -5.53 21.46 4.40
C THR A 427 -6.02 21.02 5.77
N MET A 428 -5.97 19.73 6.03
CA MET A 428 -6.45 19.15 7.28
C MET A 428 -5.29 18.88 8.23
N PHE A 429 -5.49 19.16 9.49
CA PHE A 429 -4.65 18.66 10.57
C PHE A 429 -4.80 17.15 10.66
N CYS A 430 -3.68 16.43 10.77
CA CYS A 430 -3.62 14.96 10.77
C CYS A 430 -3.23 14.39 12.14
N GLY A 431 -3.43 15.16 13.21
CA GLY A 431 -3.15 14.75 14.57
C GLY A 431 -1.71 14.98 15.04
N SER A 432 -0.74 15.05 14.13
CA SER A 432 0.68 15.21 14.42
C SER A 432 1.38 16.01 13.32
N SER A 433 2.64 16.40 13.55
CA SER A 433 3.51 17.04 12.58
C SER A 433 2.94 18.35 12.02
N ALA A 434 2.33 19.14 12.89
CA ALA A 434 1.69 20.41 12.53
C ALA A 434 2.07 21.53 13.51
N VAL A 435 2.14 22.76 12.96
CA VAL A 435 2.29 23.97 13.74
C VAL A 435 1.01 24.77 13.63
N MET A 436 0.46 25.19 14.76
CA MET A 436 -0.81 25.92 14.84
C MET A 436 -0.64 27.22 15.61
N ARG A 437 -1.38 28.24 15.17
CA ARG A 437 -1.47 29.52 15.87
C ARG A 437 -2.39 29.39 17.08
N ARG A 438 -1.88 29.63 18.30
CA ARG A 438 -2.64 29.52 19.54
C ARG A 438 -3.93 30.34 19.50
N LYS A 439 -3.87 31.61 19.11
CA LYS A 439 -5.03 32.48 18.97
C LYS A 439 -6.15 31.85 18.14
N ALA A 440 -5.80 31.21 17.02
CA ALA A 440 -6.79 30.59 16.17
C ALA A 440 -7.44 29.37 16.84
N LEU A 441 -6.65 28.56 17.59
CA LEU A 441 -7.20 27.45 18.38
C LEU A 441 -8.13 27.96 19.48
N GLU A 442 -7.76 28.99 20.20
CA GLU A 442 -8.60 29.58 21.27
C GLU A 442 -9.93 30.11 20.72
N GLU A 443 -9.94 30.73 19.55
CA GLU A 443 -11.16 31.24 18.89
C GLU A 443 -12.15 30.15 18.49
N VAL A 444 -11.69 28.90 18.31
CA VAL A 444 -12.56 27.75 18.00
C VAL A 444 -12.82 26.84 19.20
N GLY A 445 -12.33 27.20 20.40
CA GLY A 445 -12.51 26.49 21.66
C GLY A 445 -11.50 25.37 21.87
N GLY A 446 -10.30 25.46 21.26
CA GLY A 446 -9.25 24.46 21.34
C GLY A 446 -9.37 23.38 20.28
N ILE A 447 -8.72 22.24 20.54
CA ILE A 447 -8.87 21.02 19.74
C ILE A 447 -10.27 20.48 19.95
N ALA A 448 -10.94 20.11 18.85
CA ALA A 448 -12.31 19.61 18.87
C ALA A 448 -12.43 18.33 19.73
N VAL A 449 -13.47 18.26 20.54
CA VAL A 449 -13.70 17.14 21.47
C VAL A 449 -14.95 16.33 21.12
N GLU A 450 -15.75 16.79 20.15
CA GLU A 450 -17.06 16.23 19.81
C GLU A 450 -16.98 14.96 18.96
N THR A 451 -15.84 14.71 18.36
CA THR A 451 -15.63 13.56 17.44
C THR A 451 -14.31 12.85 17.74
N VAL A 452 -14.22 11.58 17.35
CA VAL A 452 -13.00 10.77 17.57
C VAL A 452 -11.90 11.04 16.54
N THR A 453 -12.11 11.92 15.57
CA THR A 453 -11.11 12.52 14.67
C THR A 453 -11.08 14.03 14.94
N GLU A 454 -10.59 14.35 16.11
CA GLU A 454 -10.47 15.71 16.64
C GLU A 454 -9.67 16.65 15.74
N ASP A 455 -8.70 16.09 15.04
CA ASP A 455 -7.78 16.74 14.12
C ASP A 455 -8.49 17.32 12.88
N ALA A 456 -9.16 16.46 12.09
CA ALA A 456 -9.93 16.90 10.93
C ALA A 456 -11.07 17.84 11.32
N HIS A 457 -11.71 17.60 12.46
CA HIS A 457 -12.79 18.46 12.96
C HIS A 457 -12.26 19.84 13.38
N THR A 458 -11.12 19.92 14.04
CA THR A 458 -10.46 21.19 14.38
C THR A 458 -10.18 22.01 13.13
N SER A 459 -9.66 21.37 12.06
CA SER A 459 -9.41 22.04 10.78
C SER A 459 -10.69 22.60 10.16
N LEU A 460 -11.77 21.86 10.20
CA LEU A 460 -13.08 22.32 9.71
C LEU A 460 -13.55 23.56 10.50
N LYS A 461 -13.45 23.54 11.84
CA LYS A 461 -13.81 24.68 12.70
C LYS A 461 -12.94 25.90 12.41
N LEU A 462 -11.63 25.75 12.24
CA LEU A 462 -10.71 26.84 11.88
C LEU A 462 -11.11 27.47 10.53
N ASN A 463 -11.35 26.67 9.51
CA ASN A 463 -11.77 27.18 8.20
C ASN A 463 -13.15 27.84 8.25
N ARG A 464 -14.10 27.36 9.08
CA ARG A 464 -15.40 28.00 9.31
C ARG A 464 -15.29 29.40 9.92
N LYS A 465 -14.27 29.63 10.73
CA LYS A 465 -13.96 30.98 11.31
C LYS A 465 -13.19 31.87 10.33
N GLY A 466 -12.88 31.37 9.13
CA GLY A 466 -12.17 32.15 8.10
C GLY A 466 -10.65 32.04 8.17
N TRP A 467 -10.12 31.24 9.07
CA TRP A 467 -8.68 30.96 9.13
C TRP A 467 -8.24 30.13 7.91
N SER A 468 -7.02 30.41 7.46
CA SER A 468 -6.39 29.66 6.38
C SER A 468 -5.50 28.54 6.91
N SER A 469 -5.28 27.55 6.06
CA SER A 469 -4.38 26.43 6.31
C SER A 469 -3.37 26.27 5.17
N ALA A 470 -2.21 25.69 5.45
CA ALA A 470 -1.17 25.46 4.46
C ALA A 470 -0.57 24.06 4.60
N PHE A 471 -0.12 23.49 3.48
CA PHE A 471 0.57 22.19 3.44
C PHE A 471 1.96 22.35 2.82
N ILE A 472 2.97 21.81 3.49
CA ILE A 472 4.33 21.74 2.98
C ILE A 472 4.66 20.27 2.75
N ASP A 473 4.82 19.86 1.48
CA ASP A 473 5.15 18.48 1.09
C ASP A 473 6.63 18.18 1.35
N LEU A 474 6.96 18.14 2.62
CA LEU A 474 8.29 17.78 3.09
C LEU A 474 8.11 16.95 4.37
N PRO A 475 8.43 15.65 4.37
CA PRO A 475 8.43 14.85 5.58
C PRO A 475 9.48 15.38 6.56
N LEU A 476 9.03 16.06 7.60
CA LEU A 476 9.86 16.67 8.64
C LEU A 476 9.73 15.99 10.00
N ALA A 477 8.81 15.03 10.09
CA ALA A 477 8.68 14.12 11.23
C ALA A 477 8.23 12.75 10.74
N SER A 478 8.59 11.70 11.49
CA SER A 478 8.22 10.33 11.12
C SER A 478 7.93 9.50 12.36
N GLY A 479 6.90 8.66 12.27
CA GLY A 479 6.41 7.88 13.41
C GLY A 479 6.42 6.37 13.17
N LEU A 480 5.87 5.66 14.16
CA LEU A 480 5.64 4.22 14.08
C LEU A 480 4.29 3.93 13.43
N SER A 481 4.27 3.04 12.47
CA SER A 481 3.04 2.45 11.94
C SER A 481 2.49 1.39 12.91
N THR A 482 1.30 0.89 12.66
CA THR A 482 0.74 -0.25 13.39
C THR A 482 1.47 -1.55 13.04
N GLU A 483 1.75 -2.43 14.02
CA GLU A 483 2.51 -3.65 13.81
C GLU A 483 1.66 -4.78 13.21
N THR A 484 0.38 -4.86 13.57
CA THR A 484 -0.52 -5.94 13.14
C THR A 484 -1.67 -5.41 12.29
N LEU A 485 -2.20 -6.26 11.42
CA LEU A 485 -3.39 -5.92 10.62
C LEU A 485 -4.61 -5.64 11.49
N ALA A 486 -4.78 -6.36 12.59
CA ALA A 486 -5.86 -6.13 13.53
C ALA A 486 -5.80 -4.71 14.14
N ALA A 487 -4.62 -4.26 14.55
CA ALA A 487 -4.39 -2.91 15.06
C ALA A 487 -4.63 -1.84 13.97
N HIS A 488 -4.17 -2.12 12.75
CA HIS A 488 -4.40 -1.25 11.58
C HIS A 488 -5.90 -1.09 11.27
N ILE A 489 -6.65 -2.18 11.21
CA ILE A 489 -8.11 -2.17 11.03
C ILE A 489 -8.77 -1.37 12.15
N GLY A 490 -8.36 -1.55 13.40
CA GLY A 490 -8.87 -0.78 14.55
C GLY A 490 -8.66 0.72 14.39
N GLN A 491 -7.49 1.14 13.91
CA GLN A 491 -7.18 2.54 13.60
C GLN A 491 -8.10 3.07 12.48
N ARG A 492 -8.29 2.32 11.40
CA ARG A 492 -9.17 2.71 10.28
C ARG A 492 -10.65 2.79 10.68
N ILE A 493 -11.11 1.89 11.54
CA ILE A 493 -12.46 1.96 12.13
C ILE A 493 -12.65 3.26 12.90
N ARG A 494 -11.67 3.67 13.69
CA ARG A 494 -11.71 4.93 14.45
C ARG A 494 -11.81 6.13 13.49
N TRP A 495 -10.95 6.18 12.47
CA TRP A 495 -10.99 7.27 11.48
C TRP A 495 -12.31 7.30 10.72
N ALA A 496 -12.78 6.16 10.23
CA ALA A 496 -14.07 6.07 9.54
C ALA A 496 -15.22 6.58 10.41
N ARG A 497 -15.27 6.13 11.67
CA ARG A 497 -16.29 6.59 12.64
C ARG A 497 -16.21 8.11 12.82
N GLY A 498 -15.05 8.66 13.10
CA GLY A 498 -14.88 10.08 13.37
C GLY A 498 -15.24 10.94 12.17
N MET A 499 -14.85 10.58 10.97
CA MET A 499 -15.21 11.34 9.76
C MET A 499 -16.73 11.33 9.51
N ILE A 500 -17.41 10.22 9.80
CA ILE A 500 -18.88 10.16 9.70
C ILE A 500 -19.55 10.92 10.86
N GLN A 501 -18.94 10.94 12.05
CA GLN A 501 -19.41 11.82 13.14
C GLN A 501 -19.34 13.28 12.73
N ILE A 502 -18.24 13.76 12.14
CA ILE A 502 -18.14 15.13 11.62
C ILE A 502 -19.22 15.37 10.56
N PHE A 503 -19.41 14.45 9.61
CA PHE A 503 -20.45 14.57 8.60
C PHE A 503 -21.85 14.74 9.19
N ARG A 504 -22.14 14.15 10.35
CA ARG A 504 -23.44 14.23 11.03
C ARG A 504 -23.56 15.45 11.95
N LEU A 505 -22.51 15.80 12.69
CA LEU A 505 -22.53 16.82 13.73
C LEU A 505 -22.16 18.22 13.20
N ASP A 506 -21.23 18.27 12.23
CA ASP A 506 -20.77 19.51 11.62
C ASP A 506 -20.62 19.36 10.09
N ASN A 507 -21.78 19.13 9.43
CA ASN A 507 -21.82 18.87 7.99
C ASN A 507 -21.20 20.03 7.18
N PRO A 508 -20.21 19.78 6.30
CA PRO A 508 -19.54 20.84 5.56
C PRO A 508 -20.47 21.61 4.60
N PHE A 509 -21.56 21.00 4.12
CA PHE A 509 -22.54 21.70 3.28
C PHE A 509 -23.50 22.60 4.06
N LEU A 510 -23.65 22.35 5.37
CA LEU A 510 -24.50 23.14 6.24
C LEU A 510 -23.68 24.22 6.98
N GLY A 511 -24.33 25.25 7.42
CA GLY A 511 -23.69 26.33 8.16
C GLY A 511 -22.89 27.31 7.30
N LYS A 512 -22.40 28.39 7.95
CA LYS A 512 -21.65 29.48 7.32
C LYS A 512 -20.12 29.28 7.43
N GLY A 513 -19.35 30.07 6.73
CA GLY A 513 -17.91 30.24 6.91
C GLY A 513 -17.06 29.45 5.92
N LEU A 514 -17.56 28.39 5.26
CA LEU A 514 -16.80 27.63 4.26
C LEU A 514 -17.14 28.09 2.84
N SER A 515 -16.13 28.25 2.00
CA SER A 515 -16.26 28.39 0.55
C SER A 515 -16.71 27.05 -0.08
N LEU A 516 -17.29 27.07 -1.28
CA LEU A 516 -17.71 25.86 -1.97
C LEU A 516 -16.56 24.84 -2.19
N PRO A 517 -15.34 25.26 -2.62
CA PRO A 517 -14.22 24.34 -2.73
C PRO A 517 -13.87 23.64 -1.41
N GLN A 518 -13.84 24.38 -0.31
CA GLN A 518 -13.59 23.80 1.01
C GLN A 518 -14.66 22.78 1.40
N ARG A 519 -15.95 23.10 1.13
CA ARG A 519 -17.06 22.16 1.37
C ARG A 519 -16.86 20.84 0.63
N LEU A 520 -16.46 20.92 -0.65
CA LEU A 520 -16.22 19.74 -1.49
C LEU A 520 -15.01 18.93 -1.01
N CYS A 521 -13.92 19.57 -0.60
CA CYS A 521 -12.74 18.90 -0.06
C CYS A 521 -13.04 18.15 1.25
N PHE A 522 -13.68 18.82 2.21
CA PHE A 522 -14.07 18.18 3.48
C PHE A 522 -15.11 17.08 3.25
N PHE A 523 -16.09 17.31 2.38
CA PHE A 523 -17.07 16.30 2.03
C PHE A 523 -16.41 15.06 1.43
N ASN A 524 -15.50 15.23 0.48
CA ASN A 524 -14.80 14.08 -0.14
C ASN A 524 -14.03 13.26 0.90
N ALA A 525 -13.33 13.91 1.83
CA ALA A 525 -12.61 13.23 2.89
C ALA A 525 -13.52 12.39 3.80
N MET A 526 -14.75 12.90 4.09
CA MET A 526 -15.75 12.17 4.87
C MET A 526 -16.43 11.07 4.04
N PHE A 527 -16.82 11.42 2.81
CA PHE A 527 -17.58 10.53 1.92
C PHE A 527 -16.78 9.31 1.48
N HIS A 528 -15.47 9.45 1.38
CA HIS A 528 -14.56 8.33 1.09
C HIS A 528 -14.76 7.13 2.05
N PHE A 529 -15.04 7.35 3.32
CA PHE A 529 -15.20 6.28 4.30
C PHE A 529 -16.48 5.44 4.14
N PHE A 530 -17.38 5.82 3.24
CA PHE A 530 -18.53 4.98 2.88
C PHE A 530 -18.19 3.87 1.88
N HIS A 531 -16.95 3.73 1.41
CA HIS A 531 -16.54 2.74 0.41
C HIS A 531 -16.80 1.28 0.81
N GLY A 532 -17.02 0.99 2.10
CA GLY A 532 -17.22 -0.36 2.60
C GLY A 532 -18.39 -1.08 1.91
N LEU A 533 -19.57 -0.48 1.85
CA LEU A 533 -20.75 -1.07 1.21
C LEU A 533 -20.58 -1.22 -0.31
N PRO A 534 -20.23 -0.19 -1.08
CA PRO A 534 -20.00 -0.33 -2.52
C PRO A 534 -18.97 -1.40 -2.86
N ARG A 535 -17.88 -1.49 -2.09
CA ARG A 535 -16.86 -2.51 -2.32
C ARG A 535 -17.38 -3.92 -2.14
N LEU A 536 -18.17 -4.18 -1.09
CA LEU A 536 -18.81 -5.48 -0.88
C LEU A 536 -19.82 -5.79 -1.99
N ILE A 537 -20.59 -4.81 -2.46
CA ILE A 537 -21.51 -5.00 -3.59
C ILE A 537 -20.73 -5.44 -4.82
N PHE A 538 -19.62 -4.80 -5.18
CA PHE A 538 -18.80 -5.20 -6.33
C PHE A 538 -18.23 -6.62 -6.21
N LEU A 539 -17.86 -7.06 -5.00
CA LEU A 539 -17.33 -8.40 -4.77
C LEU A 539 -18.39 -9.51 -4.92
N VAL A 540 -19.66 -9.17 -4.77
CA VAL A 540 -20.78 -10.15 -4.91
C VAL A 540 -21.62 -9.91 -6.15
N ALA A 541 -21.40 -8.85 -6.92
CA ALA A 541 -22.20 -8.46 -8.08
C ALA A 541 -22.41 -9.56 -9.15
N PRO A 542 -21.45 -10.45 -9.48
CA PRO A 542 -21.67 -11.53 -10.44
C PRO A 542 -22.48 -12.71 -9.89
N LEU A 543 -22.60 -12.85 -8.56
CA LEU A 543 -23.20 -14.03 -7.92
C LEU A 543 -24.70 -14.21 -8.17
N PRO A 544 -25.53 -13.16 -8.21
CA PRO A 544 -26.97 -13.31 -8.51
C PRO A 544 -27.23 -14.00 -9.85
N TYR A 545 -26.45 -13.71 -10.89
CA TYR A 545 -26.56 -14.43 -12.16
C TYR A 545 -26.11 -15.89 -12.03
N MET A 546 -25.02 -16.15 -11.30
CA MET A 546 -24.55 -17.52 -11.10
C MET A 546 -25.55 -18.38 -10.35
N PHE A 547 -26.11 -17.88 -9.24
CA PHE A 547 -26.98 -18.66 -8.36
C PHE A 547 -28.45 -18.73 -8.82
N ALA A 548 -28.97 -17.62 -9.39
CA ALA A 548 -30.39 -17.45 -9.64
C ALA A 548 -30.77 -16.97 -11.06
N ASN A 549 -29.83 -16.86 -11.98
CA ASN A 549 -30.03 -16.32 -13.33
C ASN A 549 -30.59 -14.88 -13.33
N VAL A 550 -30.34 -14.10 -12.26
CA VAL A 550 -30.78 -12.71 -12.17
C VAL A 550 -29.71 -11.80 -12.75
N TYR A 551 -30.05 -11.11 -13.84
CA TYR A 551 -29.18 -10.11 -14.44
C TYR A 551 -29.16 -8.83 -13.60
N VAL A 552 -27.98 -8.48 -13.08
CA VAL A 552 -27.77 -7.25 -12.32
C VAL A 552 -27.57 -6.05 -13.26
N ILE A 553 -27.03 -6.31 -14.44
CA ILE A 553 -26.97 -5.39 -15.58
C ILE A 553 -27.77 -6.01 -16.71
N TYR A 554 -28.95 -5.46 -17.02
CA TYR A 554 -29.84 -5.98 -18.06
C TYR A 554 -29.44 -5.44 -19.42
N ALA A 555 -28.43 -6.05 -20.02
CA ALA A 555 -27.88 -5.63 -21.30
C ALA A 555 -27.13 -6.78 -21.97
N THR A 556 -27.00 -6.70 -23.30
CA THR A 556 -26.19 -7.65 -24.05
C THR A 556 -24.71 -7.55 -23.61
N ALA A 557 -24.01 -8.66 -23.63
CA ALA A 557 -22.59 -8.71 -23.28
C ALA A 557 -21.74 -7.77 -24.14
N ALA A 558 -22.08 -7.59 -25.43
CA ALA A 558 -21.41 -6.65 -26.33
C ALA A 558 -21.58 -5.20 -25.86
N ALA A 559 -22.78 -4.83 -25.39
CA ALA A 559 -23.04 -3.51 -24.81
C ALA A 559 -22.26 -3.31 -23.50
N ILE A 560 -22.21 -4.34 -22.62
CA ILE A 560 -21.43 -4.30 -21.39
C ILE A 560 -19.95 -4.03 -21.74
N PHE A 561 -19.35 -4.74 -22.67
CA PHE A 561 -17.97 -4.48 -23.09
C PHE A 561 -17.79 -3.08 -23.69
N ALA A 562 -18.73 -2.62 -24.48
CA ALA A 562 -18.65 -1.31 -25.15
C ALA A 562 -18.75 -0.13 -24.17
N TYR A 563 -19.36 -0.29 -23.00
CA TYR A 563 -19.53 0.79 -22.03
C TYR A 563 -18.66 0.64 -20.78
N VAL A 564 -18.60 -0.55 -20.17
CA VAL A 564 -17.89 -0.79 -18.90
C VAL A 564 -16.38 -0.73 -19.11
N LEU A 565 -15.86 -1.47 -20.10
CA LEU A 565 -14.42 -1.59 -20.30
C LEU A 565 -13.72 -0.24 -20.58
N PRO A 566 -14.23 0.62 -21.49
CA PRO A 566 -13.65 1.94 -21.70
C PRO A 566 -13.71 2.84 -20.47
N HIS A 567 -14.82 2.82 -19.70
CA HIS A 567 -14.91 3.53 -18.44
C HIS A 567 -13.80 3.10 -17.47
N MET A 568 -13.61 1.81 -17.28
CA MET A 568 -12.54 1.28 -16.41
C MET A 568 -11.15 1.67 -16.90
N ILE A 569 -10.89 1.55 -18.21
CA ILE A 569 -9.58 1.89 -18.79
C ILE A 569 -9.30 3.39 -18.64
N HIS A 570 -10.25 4.25 -18.99
CA HIS A 570 -10.08 5.71 -18.88
C HIS A 570 -9.87 6.16 -17.44
N SER A 571 -10.68 5.67 -16.52
CA SER A 571 -10.56 5.96 -15.09
C SER A 571 -9.19 5.50 -14.55
N ALA A 572 -8.78 4.27 -14.88
CA ALA A 572 -7.49 3.74 -14.46
C ALA A 572 -6.31 4.52 -15.07
N LEU A 573 -6.37 4.85 -16.37
CA LEU A 573 -5.35 5.63 -17.07
C LEU A 573 -5.21 7.04 -16.48
N THR A 574 -6.33 7.72 -16.23
CA THR A 574 -6.34 9.07 -15.67
C THR A 574 -5.79 9.06 -14.24
N ASN A 575 -6.25 8.12 -13.41
CA ASN A 575 -5.74 7.97 -12.05
C ASN A 575 -4.24 7.62 -12.01
N GLN A 576 -3.76 6.78 -12.95
CA GLN A 576 -2.33 6.46 -13.05
C GLN A 576 -1.48 7.70 -13.34
N ILE A 577 -1.96 8.58 -14.22
CA ILE A 577 -1.24 9.81 -14.58
C ILE A 577 -1.24 10.80 -13.41
N LEU A 578 -2.38 10.96 -12.75
CA LEU A 578 -2.56 11.87 -11.62
C LEU A 578 -1.78 11.48 -10.39
N GLN A 579 -1.93 10.23 -10.00
CA GLN A 579 -1.46 9.68 -8.74
C GLN A 579 -0.10 8.98 -8.88
N ARG A 580 0.62 9.31 -9.96
CA ARG A 580 1.94 8.73 -10.25
C ARG A 580 2.90 8.90 -9.07
N GLY A 581 3.44 7.79 -8.59
CA GLY A 581 4.34 7.77 -7.43
C GLY A 581 3.63 7.70 -6.07
N TYR A 582 2.32 7.94 -6.00
CA TYR A 582 1.54 7.92 -4.76
C TYR A 582 0.55 6.75 -4.68
N ARG A 583 0.34 6.03 -5.77
CA ARG A 583 -0.59 4.89 -5.82
C ARG A 583 -0.07 3.81 -6.78
N TYR A 584 -0.16 2.56 -6.34
CA TYR A 584 0.16 1.42 -7.20
C TYR A 584 -1.13 0.84 -7.80
N PRO A 585 -1.20 0.61 -9.13
CA PRO A 585 -2.40 0.08 -9.78
C PRO A 585 -2.84 -1.26 -9.17
N PHE A 586 -4.14 -1.46 -8.98
CA PHE A 586 -4.80 -2.63 -8.38
C PHE A 586 -4.55 -2.87 -6.90
N LEU A 587 -3.46 -2.39 -6.31
CA LEU A 587 -3.16 -2.61 -4.88
C LEU A 587 -4.15 -1.86 -3.98
N SER A 588 -4.59 -0.65 -4.37
CA SER A 588 -5.63 0.07 -3.64
C SER A 588 -6.95 -0.69 -3.53
N GLY A 589 -7.28 -1.52 -4.55
CA GLY A 589 -8.42 -2.42 -4.46
C GLY A 589 -8.27 -3.47 -3.37
N VAL A 590 -7.03 -3.90 -3.07
CA VAL A 590 -6.75 -4.79 -1.93
C VAL A 590 -6.95 -4.03 -0.61
N TYR A 591 -6.42 -2.81 -0.48
CA TYR A 591 -6.58 -1.98 0.72
C TYR A 591 -8.05 -1.75 1.06
N GLU A 592 -8.84 -1.31 0.07
CA GLU A 592 -10.29 -1.11 0.24
C GLU A 592 -11.01 -2.42 0.60
N THR A 593 -10.64 -3.55 -0.01
CA THR A 593 -11.27 -4.86 0.26
C THR A 593 -10.97 -5.34 1.67
N VAL A 594 -9.74 -5.19 2.14
CA VAL A 594 -9.34 -5.55 3.51
C VAL A 594 -10.17 -4.79 4.55
N LEU A 595 -10.44 -3.52 4.30
CA LEU A 595 -11.16 -2.65 5.25
C LEU A 595 -12.68 -2.72 5.11
N SER A 596 -13.22 -3.06 3.93
CA SER A 596 -14.63 -2.87 3.57
C SER A 596 -15.63 -3.47 4.55
N TRP A 597 -15.39 -4.70 4.97
CA TRP A 597 -16.25 -5.38 5.94
C TRP A 597 -16.23 -4.71 7.32
N TYR A 598 -15.06 -4.32 7.76
CA TYR A 598 -14.83 -3.82 9.11
C TYR A 598 -15.32 -2.39 9.32
N ILE A 599 -15.28 -1.55 8.30
CA ILE A 599 -15.75 -0.16 8.41
C ILE A 599 -17.24 -0.03 8.15
N LEU A 600 -17.91 -0.98 7.51
CA LEU A 600 -19.33 -0.90 7.15
C LEU A 600 -20.22 -0.67 8.37
N LEU A 601 -20.11 -1.51 9.39
CA LEU A 601 -20.95 -1.39 10.59
C LEU A 601 -20.62 -0.13 11.39
N PRO A 602 -19.35 0.20 11.70
CA PRO A 602 -19.00 1.43 12.41
C PRO A 602 -19.44 2.71 11.72
N THR A 603 -19.35 2.79 10.38
CA THR A 603 -19.81 3.96 9.62
C THR A 603 -21.33 4.08 9.63
N THR A 604 -22.04 2.95 9.47
CA THR A 604 -23.52 2.92 9.55
C THR A 604 -24.01 3.33 10.95
N VAL A 605 -23.38 2.80 12.01
CA VAL A 605 -23.72 3.18 13.40
C VAL A 605 -23.44 4.66 13.65
N ALA A 606 -22.29 5.20 13.20
CA ALA A 606 -21.95 6.61 13.37
C ALA A 606 -22.90 7.53 12.57
N LEU A 607 -23.39 7.07 11.42
CA LEU A 607 -24.36 7.82 10.61
C LEU A 607 -25.72 7.95 11.34
N ILE A 608 -26.17 6.87 12.00
CA ILE A 608 -27.47 6.84 12.68
C ILE A 608 -27.35 7.40 14.11
N PHE A 609 -26.31 7.02 14.83
CA PHE A 609 -26.07 7.35 16.23
C PHE A 609 -24.66 7.95 16.43
N PRO A 610 -24.43 9.22 16.06
CA PRO A 610 -23.10 9.81 16.06
C PRO A 610 -22.42 9.88 17.44
N HIS A 611 -23.19 9.88 18.51
CA HIS A 611 -22.66 9.94 19.89
C HIS A 611 -22.30 8.55 20.47
N LYS A 612 -22.63 7.44 19.77
CA LYS A 612 -22.32 6.09 20.24
C LYS A 612 -20.89 5.69 19.84
N GLY A 613 -20.16 5.10 20.78
CA GLY A 613 -18.87 4.47 20.55
C GLY A 613 -17.81 4.94 21.56
N LYS A 614 -16.92 4.01 21.94
CA LYS A 614 -15.79 4.31 22.82
C LYS A 614 -14.55 4.61 21.97
N PHE A 615 -13.71 5.51 22.49
CA PHE A 615 -12.38 5.74 21.95
C PHE A 615 -11.46 4.58 22.36
N ASN A 616 -10.83 3.90 21.40
CA ASN A 616 -9.83 2.87 21.66
C ASN A 616 -8.47 3.37 21.19
N VAL A 617 -7.50 3.37 22.10
CA VAL A 617 -6.11 3.72 21.78
C VAL A 617 -5.48 2.58 20.98
N THR A 618 -4.70 2.93 19.97
CA THR A 618 -3.94 1.93 19.18
C THR A 618 -2.64 1.62 19.91
N ALA A 619 -2.44 0.36 20.29
CA ALA A 619 -1.17 -0.09 20.87
C ALA A 619 -0.04 0.00 19.85
N LYS A 620 1.16 0.36 20.29
CA LYS A 620 2.39 0.46 19.49
C LYS A 620 3.58 -0.17 20.23
N GLY A 621 4.61 -0.59 19.50
CA GLY A 621 5.84 -1.16 20.10
C GLY A 621 5.73 -2.66 20.41
N GLY A 622 4.87 -3.41 19.70
CA GLY A 622 4.75 -4.85 19.83
C GLY A 622 5.78 -5.65 19.02
N THR A 623 5.98 -6.91 19.39
CA THR A 623 6.80 -7.89 18.64
C THR A 623 5.94 -9.06 18.18
N ILE A 624 6.27 -9.63 17.02
CA ILE A 624 5.63 -10.81 16.47
C ILE A 624 6.69 -11.91 16.39
N GLY A 625 6.63 -12.89 17.33
CA GLY A 625 7.63 -13.94 17.46
C GLY A 625 7.61 -14.97 16.33
N GLU A 626 6.42 -15.30 15.83
CA GLU A 626 6.21 -16.33 14.82
C GLU A 626 5.25 -15.84 13.73
N LYS A 627 5.44 -16.36 12.53
CA LYS A 627 4.53 -16.14 11.41
C LYS A 627 3.22 -16.88 11.64
N TYR A 628 2.08 -16.20 11.53
CA TYR A 628 0.76 -16.81 11.67
C TYR A 628 -0.28 -16.17 10.76
N LEU A 629 -1.36 -16.91 10.50
CA LEU A 629 -2.53 -16.34 9.83
C LEU A 629 -3.53 -15.87 10.91
N ASP A 630 -3.91 -14.60 10.85
CA ASP A 630 -4.96 -14.06 11.71
C ASP A 630 -6.34 -14.54 11.25
N TRP A 631 -6.79 -15.69 11.79
CA TRP A 631 -8.07 -16.29 11.46
C TRP A 631 -9.28 -15.40 11.77
N PRO A 632 -9.39 -14.74 12.93
CA PRO A 632 -10.44 -13.75 13.20
C PRO A 632 -10.56 -12.69 12.12
N VAL A 633 -9.46 -12.07 11.74
CA VAL A 633 -9.40 -11.04 10.69
C VAL A 633 -9.67 -11.63 9.30
N SER A 634 -9.35 -12.91 9.06
CA SER A 634 -9.54 -13.54 7.75
C SER A 634 -10.96 -13.99 7.45
N ARG A 635 -11.83 -14.13 8.47
CA ARG A 635 -13.19 -14.70 8.31
C ARG A 635 -14.03 -14.06 7.19
N PRO A 636 -14.12 -12.72 7.07
CA PRO A 636 -14.91 -12.10 6.01
C PRO A 636 -14.38 -12.46 4.62
N TYR A 637 -13.07 -12.50 4.44
CA TYR A 637 -12.46 -12.83 3.16
C TYR A 637 -12.71 -14.29 2.79
N LEU A 638 -12.65 -15.22 3.77
CA LEU A 638 -12.97 -16.64 3.56
C LEU A 638 -14.41 -16.86 3.12
N ILE A 639 -15.37 -16.14 3.71
CA ILE A 639 -16.78 -16.18 3.31
C ILE A 639 -16.91 -15.72 1.86
N LEU A 640 -16.31 -14.59 1.50
CA LEU A 640 -16.38 -14.03 0.14
C LEU A 640 -15.65 -14.92 -0.87
N ILE A 641 -14.50 -15.50 -0.52
CA ILE A 641 -13.79 -16.50 -1.34
C ILE A 641 -14.69 -17.71 -1.60
N SER A 642 -15.29 -18.25 -0.55
CA SER A 642 -16.17 -19.43 -0.67
C SER A 642 -17.36 -19.17 -1.58
N LEU A 643 -18.03 -18.01 -1.42
CA LEU A 643 -19.16 -17.62 -2.27
C LEU A 643 -18.74 -17.45 -3.73
N ASN A 644 -17.63 -16.77 -4.00
CA ASN A 644 -17.11 -16.59 -5.36
C ASN A 644 -16.62 -17.92 -5.96
N MET A 645 -15.99 -18.80 -5.19
CA MET A 645 -15.61 -20.16 -5.65
C MET A 645 -16.82 -21.02 -6.03
N ILE A 646 -17.86 -21.02 -5.19
CA ILE A 646 -19.11 -21.70 -5.51
C ILE A 646 -19.73 -21.11 -6.78
N GLY A 647 -19.77 -19.77 -6.90
CA GLY A 647 -20.23 -19.09 -8.11
C GLY A 647 -19.44 -19.50 -9.36
N LEU A 648 -18.10 -19.62 -9.25
CA LEU A 648 -17.25 -20.07 -10.35
C LEU A 648 -17.55 -21.52 -10.76
N LEU A 649 -17.72 -22.41 -9.79
CA LEU A 649 -18.08 -23.82 -10.05
C LEU A 649 -19.44 -23.94 -10.74
N ILE A 650 -20.43 -23.17 -10.30
CA ILE A 650 -21.74 -23.10 -10.95
C ILE A 650 -21.60 -22.54 -12.36
N GLY A 651 -20.74 -21.55 -12.59
CA GLY A 651 -20.47 -21.02 -13.93
C GLY A 651 -19.90 -22.09 -14.88
N PHE A 652 -18.97 -22.91 -14.42
CA PHE A 652 -18.48 -24.05 -15.20
C PHE A 652 -19.59 -25.07 -15.42
N TYR A 653 -20.39 -25.41 -14.39
CA TYR A 653 -21.52 -26.33 -14.54
C TYR A 653 -22.47 -25.83 -15.63
N LYS A 654 -22.89 -24.55 -15.59
CA LYS A 654 -23.75 -23.95 -16.62
C LYS A 654 -23.11 -24.01 -18.01
N ALA A 655 -21.82 -23.71 -18.14
CA ALA A 655 -21.14 -23.73 -19.43
C ALA A 655 -21.12 -25.09 -20.11
N PHE A 656 -21.10 -26.19 -19.32
CA PHE A 656 -21.01 -27.56 -19.86
C PHE A 656 -22.34 -28.32 -19.91
N PHE A 657 -23.29 -28.00 -19.02
CA PHE A 657 -24.48 -28.80 -18.81
C PHE A 657 -25.81 -28.03 -19.05
N ASP A 658 -25.76 -26.70 -19.19
CA ASP A 658 -26.97 -25.93 -19.54
C ASP A 658 -27.33 -26.22 -21.02
N PRO A 659 -28.60 -26.53 -21.35
CA PRO A 659 -29.02 -26.75 -22.73
C PRO A 659 -28.84 -25.57 -23.65
N ASN A 660 -28.95 -24.33 -23.12
CA ASN A 660 -28.80 -23.09 -23.86
C ASN A 660 -27.88 -22.11 -23.14
N PRO A 661 -26.59 -22.37 -23.05
CA PRO A 661 -25.67 -21.52 -22.26
C PRO A 661 -25.39 -20.18 -22.95
N GLU A 662 -25.55 -19.10 -22.21
CA GLU A 662 -25.14 -17.76 -22.63
C GLU A 662 -23.62 -17.59 -22.42
N TYR A 663 -22.81 -18.20 -23.26
CA TYR A 663 -21.36 -18.26 -23.10
C TYR A 663 -20.69 -16.92 -22.81
N LEU A 664 -21.14 -15.85 -23.49
CA LEU A 664 -20.50 -14.53 -23.34
C LEU A 664 -20.86 -13.88 -22.00
N THR A 665 -22.10 -14.00 -21.56
CA THR A 665 -22.56 -13.54 -20.25
C THR A 665 -21.89 -14.33 -19.12
N LEU A 666 -21.79 -15.67 -19.27
CA LEU A 666 -21.05 -16.54 -18.37
C LEU A 666 -19.58 -16.12 -18.29
N ALA A 667 -18.93 -15.90 -19.45
CA ALA A 667 -17.52 -15.51 -19.49
C ALA A 667 -17.25 -14.18 -18.78
N ILE A 668 -18.13 -13.18 -18.94
CA ILE A 668 -18.01 -11.88 -18.24
C ILE A 668 -18.11 -12.09 -16.72
N ASN A 669 -19.15 -12.78 -16.26
CA ASN A 669 -19.37 -12.99 -14.85
C ASN A 669 -18.26 -13.85 -14.22
N MET A 670 -17.83 -14.93 -14.90
CA MET A 670 -16.70 -15.76 -14.45
C MET A 670 -15.39 -14.98 -14.44
N GLY A 671 -15.15 -14.12 -15.43
CA GLY A 671 -13.99 -13.22 -15.46
C GLY A 671 -13.98 -12.26 -14.28
N TRP A 672 -15.16 -11.71 -13.94
CA TRP A 672 -15.30 -10.84 -12.77
C TRP A 672 -15.10 -11.59 -11.46
N ILE A 673 -15.63 -12.81 -11.32
CA ILE A 673 -15.38 -13.70 -10.18
C ILE A 673 -13.88 -14.01 -10.06
N ALA A 674 -13.22 -14.33 -11.16
CA ALA A 674 -11.77 -14.58 -11.16
C ALA A 674 -10.97 -13.36 -10.67
N TYR A 675 -11.35 -12.16 -11.11
CA TYR A 675 -10.76 -10.91 -10.61
C TYR A 675 -11.04 -10.69 -9.12
N ASN A 676 -12.27 -10.94 -8.66
CA ASN A 676 -12.62 -10.88 -7.24
C ASN A 676 -11.79 -11.86 -6.41
N LEU A 677 -11.63 -13.09 -6.87
CA LEU A 677 -10.79 -14.10 -6.22
C LEU A 677 -9.32 -13.65 -6.16
N MET A 678 -8.81 -13.00 -7.22
CA MET A 678 -7.44 -12.47 -7.17
C MET A 678 -7.29 -11.39 -6.07
N ILE A 679 -8.24 -10.48 -5.95
CA ILE A 679 -8.20 -9.44 -4.89
C ILE A 679 -8.35 -10.07 -3.50
N LEU A 680 -9.30 -10.97 -3.33
CA LEU A 680 -9.54 -11.66 -2.07
C LEU A 680 -8.35 -12.53 -1.64
N GLY A 681 -7.69 -13.20 -2.59
CA GLY A 681 -6.45 -13.94 -2.34
C GLY A 681 -5.32 -13.02 -1.86
N ALA A 682 -5.17 -11.83 -2.48
CA ALA A 682 -4.21 -10.84 -2.01
C ALA A 682 -4.61 -10.26 -0.62
N SER A 683 -5.91 -10.10 -0.34
CA SER A 683 -6.39 -9.71 1.00
C SER A 683 -6.07 -10.78 2.06
N MET A 684 -6.14 -12.06 1.71
CA MET A 684 -5.66 -13.15 2.58
C MET A 684 -4.16 -13.07 2.84
N ALA A 685 -3.36 -12.66 1.84
CA ALA A 685 -1.93 -12.47 2.03
C ALA A 685 -1.62 -11.38 3.06
N VAL A 686 -2.41 -10.29 3.09
CA VAL A 686 -2.27 -9.23 4.10
C VAL A 686 -2.56 -9.74 5.51
N ALA A 687 -3.46 -10.71 5.66
CA ALA A 687 -3.81 -11.29 6.96
C ALA A 687 -2.78 -12.31 7.51
N VAL A 688 -1.72 -12.58 6.77
CA VAL A 688 -0.59 -13.39 7.21
C VAL A 688 0.42 -12.49 7.90
N GLU A 689 0.45 -12.53 9.22
CA GLU A 689 1.38 -11.72 9.99
C GLU A 689 2.81 -12.26 9.90
N GLU A 690 3.72 -11.44 9.39
CA GLU A 690 5.13 -11.75 9.29
C GLU A 690 5.87 -11.48 10.60
N VAL A 691 6.97 -12.19 10.80
CA VAL A 691 7.79 -12.11 12.02
C VAL A 691 8.40 -10.71 12.16
N GLN A 692 8.27 -10.13 13.35
CA GLN A 692 8.91 -8.88 13.75
C GLN A 692 9.73 -9.13 15.02
N LYS A 693 11.00 -9.48 14.84
CA LYS A 693 11.90 -9.85 15.94
C LYS A 693 12.40 -8.66 16.76
N HIS A 694 12.54 -7.51 16.13
CA HIS A 694 13.05 -6.31 16.76
C HIS A 694 11.91 -5.45 17.27
N GLN A 695 11.94 -5.07 18.52
CA GLN A 695 10.97 -4.15 19.12
C GLN A 695 11.01 -2.77 18.43
N PHE A 696 12.22 -2.32 18.09
CA PHE A 696 12.43 -1.08 17.38
C PHE A 696 12.82 -1.37 15.94
N PRO A 697 12.07 -0.85 14.94
CA PRO A 697 12.38 -1.04 13.54
C PRO A 697 13.70 -0.36 13.18
N ARG A 698 14.50 -1.03 12.37
CA ARG A 698 15.75 -0.47 11.84
C ARG A 698 15.43 0.50 10.71
N ILE A 699 15.96 1.71 10.82
CA ILE A 699 15.82 2.77 9.83
C ILE A 699 17.00 2.69 8.87
N HIS A 700 16.71 2.66 7.57
CA HIS A 700 17.74 2.70 6.54
C HIS A 700 18.32 4.11 6.41
N CYS A 701 19.62 4.21 6.33
CA CYS A 701 20.34 5.46 6.18
C CYS A 701 21.62 5.27 5.37
N LYS A 702 22.26 6.37 5.05
CA LYS A 702 23.61 6.38 4.50
C LYS A 702 24.37 7.52 5.17
N ILE A 703 25.01 7.19 6.28
CA ILE A 703 25.75 8.17 7.10
C ILE A 703 27.19 7.67 7.22
N ASP A 704 28.14 8.52 6.82
CA ASP A 704 29.56 8.20 6.99
C ASP A 704 29.93 8.28 8.46
N VAL A 705 30.58 7.23 8.94
CA VAL A 705 30.98 7.05 10.34
C VAL A 705 32.39 6.45 10.38
N ASN A 706 33.01 6.49 11.54
CA ASN A 706 34.23 5.76 11.81
C ASN A 706 34.04 4.81 12.98
N ILE A 707 34.70 3.67 12.92
CA ILE A 707 34.74 2.70 14.01
C ILE A 707 36.15 2.71 14.60
N CYS A 708 36.30 2.92 15.90
CA CYS A 708 37.54 2.78 16.60
C CYS A 708 37.51 1.53 17.49
N ASP A 709 38.50 0.70 17.39
CA ASP A 709 38.71 -0.45 18.29
C ASP A 709 39.33 -0.05 19.61
N GLU A 710 39.61 -1.02 20.47
CA GLU A 710 40.25 -0.81 21.79
C GLU A 710 41.69 -0.30 21.69
N GLU A 711 42.35 -0.52 20.53
CA GLU A 711 43.74 -0.08 20.27
C GLU A 711 43.77 1.31 19.58
N ASP A 712 42.64 2.02 19.53
CA ASP A 712 42.49 3.32 18.86
C ASP A 712 42.67 3.30 17.33
N ALA A 713 42.68 2.12 16.70
CA ALA A 713 42.71 2.00 15.27
C ALA A 713 41.39 2.45 14.66
N ASN A 714 41.42 3.33 13.65
CA ASN A 714 40.27 3.99 13.08
C ASN A 714 39.92 3.40 11.71
N TYR A 715 38.73 2.87 11.55
CA TYR A 715 38.22 2.23 10.36
C TYR A 715 37.06 3.05 9.77
N LYS A 716 37.19 3.44 8.51
CA LYS A 716 36.11 4.13 7.80
C LYS A 716 34.96 3.17 7.54
N ALA A 717 33.76 3.61 7.83
CA ALA A 717 32.52 2.85 7.63
C ALA A 717 31.38 3.75 7.16
N THR A 718 30.36 3.13 6.62
CA THR A 718 29.08 3.77 6.31
C THR A 718 27.99 3.08 7.13
N MET A 719 27.30 3.82 7.95
CA MET A 719 26.11 3.35 8.64
C MET A 719 24.98 3.17 7.65
N THR A 720 24.49 1.94 7.55
CA THR A 720 23.45 1.56 6.59
C THR A 720 22.08 1.44 7.23
N GLN A 721 22.04 1.12 8.51
CA GLN A 721 20.83 1.03 9.33
C GLN A 721 21.12 1.42 10.77
N TYR A 722 20.12 1.97 11.43
CA TYR A 722 20.14 2.20 12.87
C TYR A 722 18.76 1.99 13.49
N SER A 723 18.76 1.73 14.77
CA SER A 723 17.58 1.74 15.66
C SER A 723 17.95 2.48 16.96
N GLN A 724 17.08 2.43 17.95
CA GLN A 724 17.38 3.00 19.27
C GLN A 724 18.50 2.24 20.01
N SER A 725 18.67 0.94 19.73
CA SER A 725 19.58 0.06 20.45
C SER A 725 20.69 -0.53 19.58
N GLU A 726 20.58 -0.45 18.26
CA GLU A 726 21.46 -1.16 17.35
C GLU A 726 21.83 -0.31 16.13
N VAL A 727 23.01 -0.55 15.60
CA VAL A 727 23.53 0.09 14.38
C VAL A 727 24.12 -0.97 13.47
N ARG A 728 23.87 -0.86 12.18
CA ARG A 728 24.50 -1.69 11.16
C ARG A 728 25.41 -0.82 10.29
N VAL A 729 26.68 -1.19 10.24
CA VAL A 729 27.72 -0.45 9.51
C VAL A 729 28.40 -1.35 8.49
N SER A 730 28.76 -0.77 7.35
CA SER A 730 29.57 -1.41 6.33
C SER A 730 30.95 -0.79 6.32
N LEU A 731 31.97 -1.59 6.60
CA LEU A 731 33.36 -1.16 6.64
C LEU A 731 33.97 -1.08 5.24
N SER A 732 34.79 -0.07 4.99
CA SER A 732 35.49 0.10 3.72
C SER A 732 36.92 -0.38 3.86
N GLY A 733 37.30 -1.48 3.16
CA GLY A 733 38.70 -1.94 3.07
C GLY A 733 39.31 -2.47 4.37
N CYS A 734 38.50 -3.10 5.25
CA CYS A 734 38.95 -3.65 6.54
C CYS A 734 39.26 -5.16 6.40
N GLU A 735 40.46 -5.58 6.77
CA GLU A 735 40.87 -6.99 6.85
C GLU A 735 40.77 -7.59 8.26
N LYS A 736 40.38 -6.76 9.27
CA LYS A 736 40.27 -7.21 10.67
C LYS A 736 39.10 -8.17 10.84
N ALA A 737 39.33 -9.30 11.49
CA ALA A 737 38.29 -10.22 11.90
C ALA A 737 37.72 -9.78 13.25
N TRP A 738 36.52 -9.25 13.25
CA TRP A 738 35.81 -8.77 14.44
C TRP A 738 35.18 -9.93 15.22
N LYS A 739 35.26 -9.88 16.53
CA LYS A 739 34.70 -10.92 17.42
C LYS A 739 33.41 -10.41 18.07
N LYS A 740 32.45 -11.30 18.23
CA LYS A 740 31.24 -11.00 19.02
C LYS A 740 31.61 -10.66 20.47
N GLY A 741 31.04 -9.56 20.98
CA GLY A 741 31.34 -9.05 22.32
C GLY A 741 32.50 -8.06 22.39
N GLU A 742 33.23 -7.82 21.30
CA GLU A 742 34.31 -6.83 21.22
C GLU A 742 33.75 -5.42 21.44
N SER A 743 34.37 -4.66 22.33
CA SER A 743 33.98 -3.26 22.54
C SER A 743 34.60 -2.37 21.49
N VAL A 744 33.79 -1.52 20.89
CA VAL A 744 34.22 -0.57 19.86
C VAL A 744 33.55 0.78 20.07
N ARG A 745 34.16 1.84 19.55
CA ARG A 745 33.61 3.19 19.60
C ARG A 745 33.12 3.60 18.22
N LEU A 746 31.86 4.02 18.13
CA LEU A 746 31.27 4.60 16.93
C LEU A 746 31.50 6.12 16.96
N LEU A 747 32.22 6.64 15.99
CA LEU A 747 32.50 8.05 15.84
C LEU A 747 31.61 8.62 14.71
N MET A 748 30.88 9.67 15.04
CA MET A 748 30.00 10.38 14.10
C MET A 748 30.37 11.87 14.06
N ILE A 749 30.25 12.46 12.88
CA ILE A 749 30.39 13.89 12.69
C ILE A 749 29.05 14.50 12.26
N TYR A 750 28.58 15.48 13.00
CA TYR A 750 27.38 16.23 12.63
C TYR A 750 27.52 17.72 12.97
N LYS A 751 27.30 18.58 11.97
CA LYS A 751 27.47 20.04 12.08
C LYS A 751 28.82 20.43 12.69
N GLU A 752 29.89 19.85 12.15
CA GLU A 752 31.30 20.08 12.55
C GLU A 752 31.66 19.65 13.99
N LYS A 753 30.73 19.01 14.69
CA LYS A 753 30.98 18.43 16.01
C LYS A 753 31.21 16.92 15.93
N TYR A 754 32.16 16.45 16.74
CA TYR A 754 32.49 15.03 16.88
C TYR A 754 31.68 14.44 18.04
N TYR A 755 31.08 13.29 17.76
CA TYR A 755 30.34 12.50 18.74
C TYR A 755 30.92 11.09 18.81
N CYS A 756 31.12 10.58 20.03
CA CYS A 756 31.67 9.25 20.28
C CYS A 756 30.66 8.44 21.09
N PHE A 757 30.29 7.27 20.60
CA PHE A 757 29.33 6.37 21.25
C PHE A 757 29.97 5.03 21.54
N LYS A 758 29.79 4.50 22.76
CA LYS A 758 30.22 3.16 23.15
C LYS A 758 29.31 2.13 22.49
N THR A 759 29.91 1.14 21.87
CA THR A 759 29.16 0.07 21.18
C THR A 759 29.85 -1.27 21.38
N THR A 760 29.11 -2.36 21.23
CA THR A 760 29.59 -3.73 21.31
C THR A 760 29.23 -4.49 20.07
N VAL A 761 30.15 -5.26 19.48
CA VAL A 761 29.92 -6.07 18.30
C VAL A 761 28.94 -7.20 18.60
N LEU A 762 27.77 -7.19 17.96
CA LEU A 762 26.76 -8.25 18.05
C LEU A 762 27.04 -9.38 17.06
N SER A 763 27.35 -9.02 15.83
CA SER A 763 27.69 -9.94 14.76
C SER A 763 28.57 -9.28 13.70
N ALA A 764 29.41 -10.11 13.05
CA ALA A 764 30.17 -9.72 11.87
C ALA A 764 29.76 -10.63 10.70
N GLU A 765 29.21 -10.05 9.66
CA GLU A 765 28.77 -10.78 8.47
C GLU A 765 29.85 -10.77 7.36
N PRO A 766 29.85 -11.78 6.45
CA PRO A 766 30.68 -11.76 5.26
C PRO A 766 30.43 -10.47 4.45
N GLY A 767 31.48 -9.79 3.99
CA GLY A 767 31.39 -8.52 3.28
C GLY A 767 31.63 -7.28 4.15
N ASN A 768 32.31 -7.44 5.28
CA ASN A 768 32.70 -6.36 6.18
C ASN A 768 31.50 -5.57 6.76
N VAL A 769 30.43 -6.26 7.06
CA VAL A 769 29.25 -5.67 7.71
C VAL A 769 29.23 -6.03 9.18
N LEU A 770 29.17 -5.02 10.06
CA LEU A 770 29.07 -5.19 11.51
C LEU A 770 27.68 -4.77 12.00
N GLU A 771 27.16 -5.55 12.92
CA GLU A 771 26.03 -5.15 13.77
C GLU A 771 26.56 -4.80 15.15
N LEU A 772 26.24 -3.60 15.60
CA LEU A 772 26.72 -3.05 16.86
C LEU A 772 25.54 -2.77 17.79
N SER A 773 25.66 -3.13 19.06
CA SER A 773 24.74 -2.70 20.12
C SER A 773 25.21 -1.38 20.69
N LEU A 774 24.30 -0.43 20.84
CA LEU A 774 24.54 0.85 21.48
C LEU A 774 24.44 0.73 22.99
N CYS A 775 25.37 1.36 23.72
CA CYS A 775 25.38 1.42 25.17
C CYS A 775 25.44 2.90 25.57
N PHE A 776 24.35 3.41 26.14
CA PHE A 776 24.27 4.79 26.60
C PHE A 776 24.44 4.81 28.13
N ASP A 777 25.36 5.65 28.61
CA ASP A 777 25.62 5.82 30.05
C ASP A 777 24.62 6.79 30.70
N ASP A 778 24.08 7.74 29.91
CA ASP A 778 23.18 8.80 30.34
C ASP A 778 22.26 9.27 29.22
N TYR A 779 21.24 10.06 29.54
CA TYR A 779 20.29 10.63 28.58
C TYR A 779 20.91 11.67 27.66
N GLU A 780 21.97 12.36 28.08
CA GLU A 780 22.63 13.34 27.20
C GLU A 780 23.38 12.64 26.06
N THR A 781 23.98 11.50 26.30
CA THR A 781 24.61 10.66 25.27
C THR A 781 23.57 10.07 24.32
N GLU A 782 22.41 9.60 24.85
CA GLU A 782 21.30 9.10 24.05
C GLU A 782 20.67 10.21 23.20
N LYS A 783 20.50 11.43 23.76
CA LYS A 783 20.03 12.63 23.05
C LYS A 783 21.01 13.08 21.96
N ALA A 784 22.30 12.96 22.21
CA ALA A 784 23.34 13.25 21.21
C ALA A 784 23.30 12.26 20.05
N PHE A 785 23.09 10.96 20.31
CA PHE A 785 22.87 9.96 19.27
C PHE A 785 21.62 10.26 18.45
N ASN A 786 20.51 10.60 19.10
CA ASN A 786 19.27 11.02 18.44
C ASN A 786 19.52 12.23 17.52
N ARG A 787 20.34 13.22 17.97
CA ARG A 787 20.71 14.39 17.15
C ARG A 787 21.47 14.01 15.89
N CYS A 788 22.33 13.01 15.96
CA CYS A 788 23.12 12.54 14.83
C CYS A 788 22.34 11.67 13.85
N THR A 789 21.20 11.09 14.30
CA THR A 789 20.40 10.10 13.58
C THR A 789 18.96 10.51 13.38
N PHE A 790 18.07 10.23 14.34
CA PHE A 790 16.61 10.42 14.23
C PHE A 790 16.20 11.87 13.94
N SER A 791 16.80 12.84 14.63
CA SER A 791 16.49 14.25 14.45
C SER A 791 17.43 14.96 13.47
N ARG A 792 18.26 14.20 12.75
CA ARG A 792 19.16 14.76 11.73
C ARG A 792 18.36 15.49 10.66
N GLU A 793 18.86 16.65 10.23
CA GLU A 793 18.25 17.46 9.18
C GLU A 793 18.08 16.65 7.88
N GLY A 794 16.88 16.67 7.30
CA GLY A 794 16.55 15.96 6.07
C GLY A 794 16.47 14.43 6.19
N MET A 795 16.55 13.85 7.39
CA MET A 795 16.57 12.39 7.61
C MET A 795 15.32 11.70 7.06
N TRP A 796 14.18 12.32 7.17
CA TRP A 796 12.90 11.75 6.78
C TRP A 796 12.51 11.97 5.32
N VAL A 797 13.32 12.71 4.57
CA VAL A 797 13.06 12.93 3.15
C VAL A 797 13.40 11.68 2.36
N PRO A 798 12.42 10.99 1.79
CA PRO A 798 12.68 9.73 1.06
C PRO A 798 13.51 10.00 -0.20
N GLU A 799 14.42 9.09 -0.50
CA GLU A 799 15.07 9.06 -1.82
C GLU A 799 13.99 8.87 -2.90
N LYS A 800 14.05 9.70 -3.95
CA LYS A 800 13.11 9.58 -5.07
C LYS A 800 13.32 8.27 -5.81
N VAL A 801 12.44 7.32 -5.59
CA VAL A 801 12.46 6.04 -6.30
C VAL A 801 11.52 6.12 -7.51
N ASN A 802 11.99 5.64 -8.65
CA ASN A 802 11.13 5.47 -9.83
C ASN A 802 10.22 4.26 -9.64
N VAL A 803 8.98 4.50 -9.28
CA VAL A 803 7.95 3.46 -9.14
C VAL A 803 7.53 2.98 -10.53
N ASP A 804 7.57 1.65 -10.75
CA ASP A 804 6.97 1.05 -11.95
C ASP A 804 5.44 0.99 -11.81
N ASP A 805 4.78 2.03 -12.27
CA ASP A 805 3.33 2.24 -12.18
C ASP A 805 2.54 1.65 -13.35
N ARG A 806 3.16 0.81 -14.21
CA ARG A 806 2.48 0.21 -15.36
C ARG A 806 1.35 -0.72 -14.92
N MET A 807 0.17 -0.55 -15.53
CA MET A 807 -1.05 -1.30 -15.20
C MET A 807 -0.85 -2.81 -15.27
N LEU A 808 -0.13 -3.29 -16.29
CA LEU A 808 0.10 -4.73 -16.46
C LEU A 808 1.01 -5.30 -15.36
N THR A 809 2.06 -4.58 -15.00
CA THR A 809 2.95 -4.98 -13.89
C THR A 809 2.16 -5.07 -12.59
N GLY A 810 1.28 -4.08 -12.33
CA GLY A 810 0.37 -4.07 -11.19
C GLY A 810 -0.56 -5.28 -11.17
N PHE A 811 -1.16 -5.64 -12.31
CA PHE A 811 -2.04 -6.80 -12.43
C PHE A 811 -1.30 -8.11 -12.18
N LEU A 812 -0.10 -8.28 -12.75
CA LEU A 812 0.73 -9.48 -12.52
C LEU A 812 1.19 -9.58 -11.07
N LYS A 813 1.52 -8.46 -10.43
CA LYS A 813 1.87 -8.41 -9.00
C LYS A 813 0.65 -8.83 -8.16
N LEU A 814 -0.55 -8.33 -8.46
CA LEU A 814 -1.78 -8.75 -7.80
C LEU A 814 -1.96 -10.27 -7.89
N GLY A 815 -1.76 -10.88 -9.08
CA GLY A 815 -1.81 -12.33 -9.26
C GLY A 815 -0.80 -13.08 -8.40
N SER A 816 0.43 -12.57 -8.28
CA SER A 816 1.47 -13.18 -7.45
C SER A 816 1.14 -13.08 -5.95
N LEU A 817 0.59 -11.95 -5.49
CA LEU A 817 0.15 -11.74 -4.12
C LEU A 817 -1.05 -12.64 -3.78
N SER A 818 -1.99 -12.77 -4.71
CA SER A 818 -3.13 -13.67 -4.59
C SER A 818 -2.68 -15.13 -4.41
N TRP A 819 -1.74 -15.58 -5.24
CA TRP A 819 -1.17 -16.91 -5.11
C TRP A 819 -0.48 -17.12 -3.77
N TYR A 820 0.28 -16.12 -3.30
CA TYR A 820 0.92 -16.16 -1.99
C TYR A 820 -0.12 -16.30 -0.87
N GLY A 821 -1.20 -15.50 -0.92
CA GLY A 821 -2.27 -15.57 0.08
C GLY A 821 -2.96 -16.93 0.15
N TYR A 822 -3.32 -17.52 -1.01
CA TYR A 822 -3.92 -18.85 -1.05
C TYR A 822 -2.94 -19.94 -0.57
N LYS A 823 -1.67 -19.84 -0.95
CA LYS A 823 -0.65 -20.78 -0.47
C LYS A 823 -0.53 -20.72 1.05
N SER A 824 -0.43 -19.52 1.62
CA SER A 824 -0.34 -19.34 3.07
C SER A 824 -1.60 -19.79 3.80
N MET A 825 -2.79 -19.51 3.23
CA MET A 825 -4.05 -20.02 3.77
C MET A 825 -4.03 -21.57 3.89
N ILE A 826 -3.50 -22.24 2.88
CA ILE A 826 -3.38 -23.70 2.87
C ILE A 826 -2.37 -24.18 3.90
N GLU A 827 -1.23 -23.49 4.05
CA GLU A 827 -0.18 -23.82 5.01
C GLU A 827 -0.66 -23.73 6.47
N PHE A 828 -1.50 -22.74 6.78
CA PHE A 828 -2.03 -22.50 8.13
C PHE A 828 -3.38 -23.18 8.41
N LEU A 829 -3.90 -24.04 7.52
CA LEU A 829 -5.14 -24.77 7.78
C LEU A 829 -5.05 -25.61 9.06
N PRO A 830 -6.11 -25.63 9.90
CA PRO A 830 -6.16 -26.50 11.08
C PRO A 830 -5.88 -27.96 10.76
N GLY A 831 -5.21 -28.69 11.67
CA GLY A 831 -4.65 -30.02 11.44
C GLY A 831 -5.58 -31.05 10.78
N LYS A 832 -6.88 -31.05 11.10
CA LYS A 832 -7.88 -31.95 10.45
C LYS A 832 -8.11 -31.61 8.97
N LEU A 833 -8.00 -30.35 8.57
CA LEU A 833 -8.17 -29.88 7.18
C LEU A 833 -6.87 -29.94 6.37
N GLN A 834 -5.73 -30.16 7.01
CA GLN A 834 -4.43 -30.33 6.33
C GLN A 834 -4.34 -31.60 5.48
N ILE A 835 -5.29 -32.54 5.61
CA ILE A 835 -5.36 -33.70 4.74
C ILE A 835 -5.56 -33.27 3.29
N VAL A 836 -6.42 -32.29 3.01
CA VAL A 836 -6.72 -31.82 1.65
C VAL A 836 -5.48 -31.27 0.94
N PRO A 837 -4.73 -30.29 1.51
CA PRO A 837 -3.50 -29.81 0.89
C PRO A 837 -2.40 -30.88 0.82
N LYS A 838 -2.31 -31.80 1.78
CA LYS A 838 -1.39 -32.94 1.73
C LYS A 838 -1.71 -33.85 0.56
N VAL A 839 -2.99 -34.17 0.34
CA VAL A 839 -3.45 -34.94 -0.81
C VAL A 839 -3.19 -34.21 -2.13
N LEU A 840 -3.54 -32.90 -2.22
CA LEU A 840 -3.25 -32.06 -3.38
C LEU A 840 -1.74 -31.96 -3.65
N SER A 841 -0.94 -31.69 -2.62
CA SER A 841 0.52 -31.67 -2.70
C SER A 841 1.05 -33.01 -3.18
N TRP A 842 0.49 -34.11 -2.69
CA TRP A 842 0.83 -35.43 -3.12
C TRP A 842 0.42 -35.68 -4.57
N CYS A 843 -0.77 -35.28 -5.01
CA CYS A 843 -1.17 -35.33 -6.43
C CYS A 843 -0.24 -34.51 -7.33
N LEU A 844 0.18 -33.32 -6.87
CA LEU A 844 1.14 -32.47 -7.59
C LEU A 844 2.54 -33.12 -7.71
N THR A 845 2.90 -34.10 -6.88
CA THR A 845 4.15 -34.87 -7.05
C THR A 845 4.20 -35.73 -8.31
N PHE A 846 3.05 -35.98 -8.95
CA PHE A 846 2.98 -36.63 -10.26
C PHE A 846 3.25 -35.65 -11.41
N ALA A 847 3.19 -34.35 -11.21
CA ALA A 847 3.58 -33.37 -12.20
C ALA A 847 5.11 -33.30 -12.32
N PRO A 848 5.67 -33.14 -13.55
CA PRO A 848 7.10 -33.08 -13.74
C PRO A 848 7.66 -31.82 -13.08
N ARG A 849 8.76 -31.97 -12.34
CA ARG A 849 9.50 -30.86 -11.73
C ARG A 849 10.75 -30.55 -12.54
N LYS A 850 11.12 -29.28 -12.55
CA LYS A 850 12.35 -28.82 -13.17
C LYS A 850 13.55 -29.39 -12.40
N PRO A 851 14.61 -29.92 -13.06
CA PRO A 851 15.85 -30.31 -12.41
C PRO A 851 16.45 -29.12 -11.62
N ALA A 852 16.97 -29.38 -10.44
CA ALA A 852 17.51 -28.37 -9.55
C ALA A 852 18.82 -27.74 -10.12
N ARG A 853 19.57 -28.48 -10.92
CA ARG A 853 20.78 -28.02 -11.62
C ARG A 853 20.60 -28.08 -13.12
N ALA A 854 21.10 -27.07 -13.82
CA ALA A 854 21.28 -27.15 -15.27
C ALA A 854 22.29 -28.24 -15.57
N LEU A 855 21.86 -29.32 -16.25
CA LEU A 855 22.80 -30.28 -16.82
C LEU A 855 23.67 -29.52 -17.81
N ASN A 856 24.96 -29.47 -17.55
CA ASN A 856 25.93 -28.96 -18.53
C ASN A 856 25.77 -29.75 -19.81
N SER A 857 25.58 -29.07 -20.93
CA SER A 857 25.41 -29.65 -22.27
C SER A 857 26.53 -30.61 -22.71
N ASN A 858 27.62 -30.67 -21.96
CA ASN A 858 28.79 -31.53 -22.22
C ASN A 858 28.74 -32.90 -21.54
N THR A 859 27.68 -33.23 -20.79
CA THR A 859 27.50 -34.51 -20.09
C THR A 859 26.38 -35.38 -20.68
N LEU A 860 25.70 -34.92 -21.72
CA LEU A 860 24.76 -35.64 -22.55
C LEU A 860 25.46 -35.92 -23.91
#